data_9acd2061fee59e900a58a051c0ee5362
#
_entry.id   9acd2061fee59e900a58a051c0ee5362
#
_cell.length_a   1.000
_cell.length_b   1.000
_cell.length_c   1.000
_cell.angle_alpha   90.00
_cell.angle_beta   90.00
_cell.angle_gamma   90.00
#
_symmetry.space_group_name_H-M   'P 1'
#
loop_
_entity.id
_entity.type
_entity.pdbx_description
1 polymer ?
#
loop_
_entity_poly.entity_id
_entity_poly.type
_entity_poly.pdbx_seq_one_letter_code
_entity_poly.pdbx_strand_id
1 'polypeptide(L)'
;MALTVKDFAKTLKISDSALLERMQNAGLSHSKNTDEITAADKQALLKSLKGAKTTSPKSVTSGSGVTVTSKGKISKETEGAKSYSDNIEAKRAAASEQLKEQQKKREDQLKEAARLKQEEIKKREKFKKVEPEKPAKKVNVKDQLSSAVNAYKRRETSFTQAGDHKFEAPTEFIKKDIEISSSIQVGELAKLMAIKGNIVVKNLMSLGVVATVNDIIDQETAILVVEEIGHNGVALKEENFEEDLANLINYSDEASSRSPVITVMGHVDHGKTTLLDFIRKTKVVDGEAGGITQHIGAYEVETSKGKITFIDTPGHAAFSSMRARGANTTDIVILVVAANDGIKPQTEEAINHAKAAGVSIVVAINKIDLDGADVDKVKGDLAAKDLAPEDWGGTTQMIPVSALKGTGVDKLLESVSLEAELLELKAHHKGQAQGVVIESELDKFRGSVATFLIQNGTLKVGDLVASGNSVGKIKSIVNSDGLKVKSAGPSAAIEVLGLNSVPNAGDPFQVVENEKQAREIADYRISKEKERKLLKQKDDSAGDLFESLGQESKKVLNVIIKTDVGGTCEAIASSLNDLSNDLAKVKIVSSGVGGISESDANLALAVDSIILGFNVRADNSAKKIIEDESIPLSYHSIIYELLDDVKARMSGLLDPIIKEEIVGTAEVLEVFNSPKFGQIAGCNVIEGTVLRLSLIHI
;
A
#
# COMPACT_ATOMS: atom_id res chain seq x y z
N MET A 1 2.27 12.08 49.43
CA MET A 1 1.73 13.42 49.16
C MET A 1 0.25 13.27 48.91
N ALA A 2 -0.59 13.97 49.70
CA ALA A 2 -2.04 13.97 49.49
C ALA A 2 -2.35 14.71 48.19
N LEU A 3 -3.12 14.10 47.28
CA LEU A 3 -3.51 14.69 45.99
C LEU A 3 -4.75 15.53 46.18
N THR A 4 -4.73 16.80 45.80
CA THR A 4 -5.90 17.68 45.83
C THR A 4 -6.83 17.42 44.63
N VAL A 5 -8.14 17.84 44.76
CA VAL A 5 -9.11 17.76 43.66
C VAL A 5 -8.56 18.43 42.39
N LYS A 6 -7.87 19.57 42.53
CA LYS A 6 -7.26 20.30 41.43
C LYS A 6 -6.14 19.52 40.71
N ASP A 7 -5.27 18.83 41.46
CA ASP A 7 -4.20 18.03 40.88
C ASP A 7 -4.74 16.78 40.21
N PHE A 8 -5.83 16.22 40.76
CA PHE A 8 -6.48 15.06 40.17
C PHE A 8 -7.28 15.42 38.89
N ALA A 9 -7.89 16.61 38.85
CA ALA A 9 -8.54 17.13 37.65
C ALA A 9 -7.53 17.33 36.51
N LYS A 10 -6.34 17.89 36.81
CA LYS A 10 -5.23 18.01 35.85
C LYS A 10 -4.77 16.63 35.33
N THR A 11 -4.67 15.64 36.20
CA THR A 11 -4.25 14.27 35.79
C THR A 11 -5.27 13.62 34.87
N LEU A 12 -6.57 13.90 35.06
CA LEU A 12 -7.65 13.38 34.24
C LEU A 12 -7.99 14.26 33.01
N LYS A 13 -7.30 15.39 32.83
CA LYS A 13 -7.57 16.38 31.77
C LYS A 13 -9.03 16.85 31.70
N ILE A 14 -9.65 17.05 32.86
CA ILE A 14 -11.05 17.49 33.01
C ILE A 14 -11.05 18.80 33.79
N SER A 15 -12.04 19.68 33.56
CA SER A 15 -12.18 20.91 34.37
C SER A 15 -12.52 20.60 35.83
N ASP A 16 -12.01 21.41 36.75
CA ASP A 16 -12.20 21.25 38.20
C ASP A 16 -13.67 21.16 38.56
N SER A 17 -14.53 21.97 37.93
CA SER A 17 -15.98 21.97 38.12
C SER A 17 -16.66 20.68 37.68
N ALA A 18 -16.24 20.12 36.54
CA ALA A 18 -16.79 18.87 36.02
C ALA A 18 -16.37 17.66 36.86
N LEU A 19 -15.18 17.71 37.49
CA LEU A 19 -14.74 16.66 38.43
C LEU A 19 -15.54 16.71 39.74
N LEU A 20 -15.76 17.91 40.31
CA LEU A 20 -16.58 18.09 41.52
C LEU A 20 -18.01 17.62 41.31
N GLU A 21 -18.63 17.94 40.18
CA GLU A 21 -19.99 17.47 39.85
C GLU A 21 -20.07 15.93 39.76
N ARG A 22 -19.05 15.31 39.16
CA ARG A 22 -18.96 13.84 39.11
C ARG A 22 -18.72 13.20 40.47
N MET A 23 -17.95 13.84 41.34
CA MET A 23 -17.73 13.38 42.72
C MET A 23 -18.98 13.49 43.55
N GLN A 24 -19.76 14.57 43.40
CA GLN A 24 -21.07 14.75 44.04
C GLN A 24 -22.08 13.71 43.56
N ASN A 25 -22.14 13.44 42.26
CA ASN A 25 -22.97 12.38 41.69
C ASN A 25 -22.57 10.97 42.13
N ALA A 26 -21.31 10.77 42.53
CA ALA A 26 -20.82 9.53 43.13
C ALA A 26 -21.06 9.45 44.66
N GLY A 27 -21.73 10.44 45.25
CA GLY A 27 -22.06 10.48 46.70
C GLY A 27 -20.90 10.94 47.59
N LEU A 28 -19.87 11.60 47.03
CA LEU A 28 -18.73 12.10 47.78
C LEU A 28 -18.94 13.58 48.16
N SER A 29 -18.60 13.95 49.40
CA SER A 29 -18.89 15.27 49.99
C SER A 29 -17.88 16.38 49.70
N HIS A 30 -17.05 16.22 48.65
CA HIS A 30 -16.06 17.24 48.27
C HIS A 30 -16.73 18.43 47.57
N SER A 31 -16.45 19.66 48.07
CA SER A 31 -17.06 20.91 47.58
C SER A 31 -16.04 21.95 47.12
N LYS A 32 -14.75 21.78 47.47
CA LYS A 32 -13.70 22.73 47.16
C LYS A 32 -12.56 22.08 46.35
N ASN A 33 -11.97 22.86 45.48
CA ASN A 33 -10.85 22.41 44.65
C ASN A 33 -9.57 22.07 45.46
N THR A 34 -9.52 22.48 46.71
CA THR A 34 -8.42 22.25 47.65
C THR A 34 -8.58 21.01 48.51
N ASP A 35 -9.73 20.31 48.42
CA ASP A 35 -10.01 19.15 49.21
C ASP A 35 -9.11 17.97 48.84
N GLU A 36 -8.62 17.21 49.81
CA GLU A 36 -7.74 16.05 49.58
C GLU A 36 -8.57 14.83 49.18
N ILE A 37 -8.12 14.14 48.14
CA ILE A 37 -8.76 12.91 47.63
C ILE A 37 -8.07 11.68 48.20
N THR A 38 -8.87 10.84 48.90
CA THR A 38 -8.37 9.56 49.44
C THR A 38 -8.44 8.44 48.39
N ALA A 39 -7.74 7.33 48.67
CA ALA A 39 -7.78 6.14 47.79
C ALA A 39 -9.17 5.52 47.69
N ALA A 40 -9.99 5.68 48.75
CA ALA A 40 -11.37 5.22 48.78
C ALA A 40 -12.27 6.05 47.83
N ASP A 41 -12.06 7.39 47.78
CA ASP A 41 -12.81 8.29 46.90
C ASP A 41 -12.54 8.00 45.42
N LYS A 42 -11.30 7.66 45.08
CA LYS A 42 -10.93 7.23 43.73
C LYS A 42 -11.63 5.94 43.31
N GLN A 43 -11.73 4.98 44.23
CA GLN A 43 -12.44 3.73 43.95
C GLN A 43 -13.94 3.91 43.84
N ALA A 44 -14.55 4.80 44.64
CA ALA A 44 -15.97 5.12 44.57
C ALA A 44 -16.30 5.79 43.21
N LEU A 45 -15.46 6.72 42.76
CA LEU A 45 -15.58 7.40 41.47
C LEU A 45 -15.45 6.44 40.30
N LEU A 46 -14.51 5.49 40.36
CA LEU A 46 -14.34 4.45 39.34
C LEU A 46 -15.52 3.45 39.32
N LYS A 47 -16.14 3.16 40.45
CA LYS A 47 -17.32 2.32 40.50
C LYS A 47 -18.56 3.01 39.91
N SER A 48 -18.75 4.30 40.15
CA SER A 48 -19.84 5.09 39.55
C SER A 48 -19.70 5.20 38.01
N LEU A 49 -18.47 5.31 37.50
CA LEU A 49 -18.19 5.33 36.06
C LEU A 49 -18.39 3.96 35.39
N LYS A 50 -18.17 2.87 36.09
CA LYS A 50 -18.43 1.50 35.58
C LYS A 50 -19.91 1.10 35.60
N GLY A 51 -20.75 1.73 36.44
CA GLY A 51 -22.18 1.46 36.56
C GLY A 51 -23.06 2.13 35.48
N ALA A 52 -22.51 3.04 34.66
CA ALA A 52 -23.24 3.81 33.66
C ALA A 52 -23.17 3.24 32.25
N LYS A 53 -23.34 1.93 32.07
CA LYS A 53 -23.65 1.35 30.75
C LYS A 53 -25.06 0.76 30.77
N THR A 54 -25.88 1.37 29.92
CA THR A 54 -27.24 1.02 29.52
C THR A 54 -28.37 1.84 30.21
N THR A 55 -28.60 3.03 29.66
CA THR A 55 -29.97 3.54 29.41
C THR A 55 -29.86 4.76 28.49
N SER A 56 -30.59 4.77 27.37
CA SER A 56 -30.71 5.82 26.38
C SER A 56 -31.16 7.16 26.98
N PRO A 57 -30.70 8.30 26.44
CA PRO A 57 -30.99 9.62 26.99
C PRO A 57 -32.44 10.05 26.65
N LYS A 58 -33.23 10.33 27.67
CA LYS A 58 -34.39 11.21 27.56
C LYS A 58 -33.90 12.65 27.44
N SER A 59 -34.40 13.35 26.44
CA SER A 59 -34.20 14.76 26.20
C SER A 59 -34.57 15.60 27.42
N VAL A 60 -33.64 16.41 27.90
CA VAL A 60 -33.90 17.51 28.82
C VAL A 60 -33.57 18.80 28.09
N THR A 61 -34.62 19.55 27.75
CA THR A 61 -34.55 20.93 27.31
C THR A 61 -34.13 21.81 28.48
N SER A 62 -33.00 22.48 28.35
CA SER A 62 -32.64 23.62 29.22
C SER A 62 -32.99 24.92 28.50
N GLY A 63 -33.93 25.65 29.05
CA GLY A 63 -34.28 26.98 28.64
C GLY A 63 -33.19 28.01 29.01
N SER A 64 -32.85 28.89 28.10
CA SER A 64 -32.33 30.19 28.42
C SER A 64 -33.23 31.24 27.74
N GLY A 65 -33.92 32.02 28.58
CA GLY A 65 -34.85 33.03 28.16
C GLY A 65 -34.15 34.22 27.50
N VAL A 66 -34.71 34.65 26.40
CA VAL A 66 -34.65 36.05 25.96
C VAL A 66 -36.09 36.50 25.69
N THR A 67 -36.53 37.45 26.53
CA THR A 67 -37.82 38.09 26.42
C THR A 67 -37.76 39.17 25.35
N VAL A 68 -38.55 39.03 24.29
CA VAL A 68 -38.93 40.16 23.44
C VAL A 68 -40.43 40.23 23.31
N THR A 69 -41.00 41.25 23.88
CA THR A 69 -42.42 41.60 23.78
C THR A 69 -42.71 42.31 22.47
N SER A 70 -43.66 41.77 21.70
CA SER A 70 -44.49 42.62 20.83
C SER A 70 -45.88 41.97 20.64
N LYS A 71 -46.91 42.80 20.93
CA LYS A 71 -48.33 42.52 20.75
C LYS A 71 -48.72 42.50 19.27
N GLY A 72 -49.50 41.49 18.85
CA GLY A 72 -50.17 41.51 17.54
C GLY A 72 -51.27 40.44 17.51
N LYS A 73 -52.46 40.87 17.21
CA LYS A 73 -53.78 40.24 17.32
C LYS A 73 -53.94 38.87 16.64
N ILE A 74 -54.75 38.08 17.33
CA ILE A 74 -55.38 36.82 16.95
C ILE A 74 -56.42 37.02 15.82
N SER A 75 -56.37 36.17 14.79
CA SER A 75 -57.54 35.78 14.00
C SER A 75 -57.48 34.30 13.68
N LYS A 76 -58.62 33.66 13.85
CA LYS A 76 -58.95 32.26 13.72
C LYS A 76 -58.57 31.62 12.40
N GLU A 77 -57.97 30.42 12.47
CA GLU A 77 -58.23 29.34 11.49
C GLU A 77 -57.84 28.00 12.15
N THR A 78 -58.82 27.32 12.67
CA THR A 78 -58.74 25.98 13.27
C THR A 78 -59.58 25.02 12.42
N GLU A 79 -59.13 24.64 11.26
CA GLU A 79 -59.71 23.50 10.52
C GLU A 79 -58.68 22.70 9.68
N GLY A 80 -57.47 23.20 9.44
CA GLY A 80 -56.43 22.47 8.66
C GLY A 80 -55.54 21.48 9.39
N ALA A 81 -55.50 21.56 10.73
CA ALA A 81 -54.54 20.78 11.53
C ALA A 81 -54.93 19.33 11.84
N LYS A 82 -56.23 19.00 11.83
CA LYS A 82 -56.71 17.65 12.09
C LYS A 82 -56.56 16.71 10.89
N SER A 83 -56.67 17.21 9.65
CA SER A 83 -56.53 16.39 8.45
C SER A 83 -55.06 16.00 8.14
N TYR A 84 -54.10 16.75 8.67
CA TYR A 84 -52.67 16.48 8.45
C TYR A 84 -52.14 15.42 9.40
N SER A 85 -52.63 15.35 10.66
CA SER A 85 -52.24 14.31 11.63
C SER A 85 -52.81 12.95 11.25
N ASP A 86 -54.06 12.87 10.77
CA ASP A 86 -54.68 11.61 10.36
C ASP A 86 -54.03 11.02 9.10
N ASN A 87 -53.50 11.86 8.21
CA ASN A 87 -52.79 11.42 7.04
C ASN A 87 -51.36 10.90 7.34
N ILE A 88 -50.73 11.42 8.40
CA ILE A 88 -49.43 10.92 8.87
C ILE A 88 -49.60 9.59 9.61
N GLU A 89 -50.65 9.44 10.39
CA GLU A 89 -50.94 8.20 11.11
C GLU A 89 -51.32 7.06 10.15
N ALA A 90 -52.14 7.34 9.13
CA ALA A 90 -52.45 6.37 8.06
C ALA A 90 -51.18 5.95 7.25
N LYS A 91 -50.25 6.87 6.95
CA LYS A 91 -48.99 6.54 6.28
C LYS A 91 -48.04 5.72 7.18
N ARG A 92 -48.02 5.98 8.49
CA ARG A 92 -47.24 5.19 9.45
C ARG A 92 -47.82 3.78 9.61
N ALA A 93 -49.13 3.61 9.66
CA ALA A 93 -49.78 2.30 9.70
C ALA A 93 -49.48 1.48 8.44
N ALA A 94 -49.60 2.08 7.24
CA ALA A 94 -49.29 1.42 5.98
C ALA A 94 -47.81 1.03 5.86
N ALA A 95 -46.88 1.89 6.32
CA ALA A 95 -45.46 1.60 6.34
C ALA A 95 -45.10 0.45 7.31
N SER A 96 -45.77 0.39 8.47
CA SER A 96 -45.58 -0.70 9.44
C SER A 96 -46.09 -2.06 8.95
N GLU A 97 -47.14 -2.04 8.15
CA GLU A 97 -47.71 -3.25 7.52
C GLU A 97 -46.82 -3.77 6.38
N GLN A 98 -46.32 -2.89 5.57
CA GLN A 98 -45.31 -3.23 4.53
C GLN A 98 -44.02 -3.80 5.15
N LEU A 99 -43.58 -3.27 6.29
CA LEU A 99 -42.37 -3.78 6.96
C LEU A 99 -42.60 -5.20 7.50
N LYS A 100 -43.79 -5.47 8.07
CA LYS A 100 -44.17 -6.82 8.55
C LYS A 100 -44.30 -7.81 7.41
N GLU A 101 -44.80 -7.40 6.24
CA GLU A 101 -44.89 -8.25 5.06
C GLU A 101 -43.51 -8.56 4.48
N GLN A 102 -42.62 -7.58 4.46
CA GLN A 102 -41.21 -7.80 4.04
C GLN A 102 -40.46 -8.73 5.01
N GLN A 103 -40.67 -8.60 6.32
CA GLN A 103 -40.07 -9.49 7.31
C GLN A 103 -40.55 -10.93 7.11
N LYS A 104 -41.86 -11.12 6.88
CA LYS A 104 -42.44 -12.45 6.63
C LYS A 104 -41.89 -13.09 5.35
N LYS A 105 -41.77 -12.32 4.24
CA LYS A 105 -41.16 -12.78 2.99
C LYS A 105 -39.69 -13.18 3.19
N ARG A 106 -38.96 -12.47 4.04
CA ARG A 106 -37.55 -12.75 4.36
C ARG A 106 -37.39 -14.02 5.22
N GLU A 107 -38.32 -14.25 6.17
CA GLU A 107 -38.34 -15.49 6.95
C GLU A 107 -38.69 -16.71 6.10
N ASP A 108 -39.64 -16.57 5.18
CA ASP A 108 -40.01 -17.66 4.27
C ASP A 108 -38.87 -18.00 3.29
N GLN A 109 -38.15 -17.02 2.77
CA GLN A 109 -36.95 -17.24 1.97
C GLN A 109 -35.81 -17.93 2.74
N LEU A 110 -35.63 -17.59 4.03
CA LEU A 110 -34.64 -18.25 4.88
C LEU A 110 -35.02 -19.70 5.18
N LYS A 111 -36.31 -20.00 5.36
CA LYS A 111 -36.80 -21.38 5.55
C LYS A 111 -36.63 -22.22 4.28
N GLU A 112 -36.89 -21.63 3.13
CA GLU A 112 -36.73 -22.31 1.83
C GLU A 112 -35.24 -22.60 1.54
N ALA A 113 -34.35 -21.63 1.77
CA ALA A 113 -32.90 -21.81 1.63
C ALA A 113 -32.34 -22.89 2.60
N ALA A 114 -32.88 -22.97 3.83
CA ALA A 114 -32.52 -24.01 4.78
C ALA A 114 -32.99 -25.41 4.32
N ARG A 115 -34.16 -25.49 3.69
CA ARG A 115 -34.70 -26.73 3.14
C ARG A 115 -33.90 -27.24 1.94
N LEU A 116 -33.52 -26.35 1.04
CA LEU A 116 -32.64 -26.67 -0.11
C LEU A 116 -31.28 -27.17 0.35
N LYS A 117 -30.67 -26.56 1.36
CA LYS A 117 -29.41 -27.03 1.95
C LYS A 117 -29.53 -28.43 2.57
N GLN A 118 -30.64 -28.74 3.24
CA GLN A 118 -30.88 -30.08 3.78
C GLN A 118 -31.08 -31.13 2.68
N GLU A 119 -31.73 -30.79 1.58
CA GLU A 119 -31.86 -31.68 0.44
C GLU A 119 -30.53 -31.94 -0.27
N GLU A 120 -29.68 -30.94 -0.36
CA GLU A 120 -28.32 -31.09 -0.93
C GLU A 120 -27.42 -31.98 -0.07
N ILE A 121 -27.52 -31.87 1.25
CA ILE A 121 -26.82 -32.78 2.19
C ILE A 121 -27.30 -34.21 2.04
N LYS A 122 -28.62 -34.42 1.95
CA LYS A 122 -29.20 -35.80 1.72
C LYS A 122 -28.83 -36.37 0.36
N LYS A 123 -28.67 -35.54 -0.69
CA LYS A 123 -28.19 -36.02 -2.00
C LYS A 123 -26.70 -36.43 -1.94
N ARG A 124 -25.86 -35.63 -1.22
CA ARG A 124 -24.44 -35.99 -1.02
C ARG A 124 -24.23 -37.25 -0.20
N GLU A 125 -25.09 -37.57 0.77
CA GLU A 125 -25.05 -38.80 1.55
C GLU A 125 -25.47 -40.00 0.74
N LYS A 126 -26.39 -39.89 -0.23
CA LYS A 126 -26.78 -40.98 -1.14
C LYS A 126 -25.69 -41.33 -2.15
N PHE A 127 -24.83 -40.39 -2.57
CA PHE A 127 -23.71 -40.67 -3.49
C PHE A 127 -22.49 -41.33 -2.82
N LYS A 128 -22.43 -41.38 -1.47
CA LYS A 128 -21.32 -42.01 -0.73
C LYS A 128 -21.45 -43.55 -0.52
N LYS A 129 -22.47 -44.20 -1.06
CA LYS A 129 -22.76 -45.62 -0.82
C LYS A 129 -22.50 -46.56 -1.99
N VAL A 130 -21.61 -46.22 -2.93
CA VAL A 130 -21.20 -47.18 -3.96
C VAL A 130 -19.67 -47.16 -4.04
N GLU A 131 -19.03 -48.14 -3.39
CA GLU A 131 -17.64 -48.56 -3.63
C GLU A 131 -17.62 -49.80 -4.51
N PRO A 132 -16.68 -49.93 -5.45
CA PRO A 132 -16.15 -51.22 -5.84
C PRO A 132 -14.65 -51.40 -5.55
N GLU A 133 -14.28 -52.64 -5.36
CA GLU A 133 -13.05 -53.26 -4.88
C GLU A 133 -11.75 -52.89 -5.64
N LYS A 134 -10.64 -53.06 -4.92
CA LYS A 134 -9.22 -52.81 -5.28
C LYS A 134 -8.62 -53.83 -6.23
N PRO A 135 -7.57 -53.44 -6.96
CA PRO A 135 -6.34 -54.22 -6.95
C PRO A 135 -5.05 -53.44 -6.66
N ALA A 136 -3.98 -54.23 -6.42
CA ALA A 136 -2.81 -53.98 -5.62
C ALA A 136 -1.73 -53.02 -6.15
N LYS A 137 -1.12 -52.29 -5.19
CA LYS A 137 0.25 -51.78 -4.97
C LYS A 137 1.13 -51.42 -6.18
N LYS A 138 1.38 -50.10 -6.29
CA LYS A 138 2.71 -49.51 -6.63
C LYS A 138 3.01 -48.40 -5.64
N VAL A 139 4.19 -48.44 -5.06
CA VAL A 139 4.70 -47.48 -4.07
C VAL A 139 5.01 -46.17 -4.78
N ASN A 140 4.42 -45.06 -4.30
CA ASN A 140 4.61 -43.74 -4.88
C ASN A 140 5.05 -42.76 -3.78
N VAL A 141 6.07 -42.00 -4.06
CA VAL A 141 6.72 -40.95 -3.22
C VAL A 141 5.72 -39.86 -2.75
N LYS A 142 4.48 -39.86 -3.26
CA LYS A 142 3.39 -38.96 -2.86
C LYS A 142 2.85 -39.15 -1.44
N ASP A 143 3.16 -40.26 -0.78
CA ASP A 143 2.56 -40.59 0.52
C ASP A 143 3.35 -39.97 1.72
N GLN A 144 4.56 -39.50 1.51
CA GLN A 144 5.32 -38.84 2.57
C GLN A 144 4.95 -37.35 2.74
N LEU A 145 4.60 -36.65 1.64
CA LEU A 145 4.16 -35.23 1.74
C LEU A 145 2.72 -35.11 2.27
N SER A 146 1.83 -36.06 1.94
CA SER A 146 0.44 -36.06 2.44
C SER A 146 0.34 -36.39 3.94
N SER A 147 1.33 -37.07 4.50
CA SER A 147 1.35 -37.39 5.93
C SER A 147 1.66 -36.19 6.82
N ALA A 148 2.50 -35.25 6.38
CA ALA A 148 2.81 -34.02 7.09
C ALA A 148 1.62 -33.03 7.10
N VAL A 149 0.95 -32.85 5.97
CA VAL A 149 -0.24 -31.98 5.83
C VAL A 149 -1.47 -32.53 6.58
N ASN A 150 -1.64 -33.87 6.59
CA ASN A 150 -2.74 -34.50 7.33
C ASN A 150 -2.51 -34.53 8.85
N ALA A 151 -1.28 -34.41 9.32
CA ALA A 151 -0.99 -34.25 10.76
C ALA A 151 -1.48 -32.88 11.26
N TYR A 152 -1.40 -31.85 10.43
CA TYR A 152 -1.88 -30.50 10.76
C TYR A 152 -3.43 -30.40 10.79
N LYS A 153 -4.13 -31.04 9.84
CA LYS A 153 -5.60 -31.04 9.77
C LYS A 153 -6.31 -31.99 10.75
N ARG A 154 -5.61 -33.01 11.29
CA ARG A 154 -6.22 -33.94 12.26
C ARG A 154 -6.42 -33.37 13.65
N ARG A 155 -5.91 -32.16 13.95
CA ARG A 155 -6.10 -31.50 15.26
C ARG A 155 -7.42 -30.73 15.42
N GLU A 156 -8.19 -30.50 14.36
CA GLU A 156 -9.43 -29.71 14.44
C GLU A 156 -10.76 -30.52 14.46
N THR A 157 -10.73 -31.82 14.23
CA THR A 157 -11.98 -32.59 14.14
C THR A 157 -11.98 -33.91 14.94
N SER A 158 -11.80 -33.82 16.25
CA SER A 158 -12.16 -34.93 17.12
C SER A 158 -12.70 -34.45 18.47
N PHE A 159 -13.85 -33.76 18.41
CA PHE A 159 -14.71 -33.64 19.57
C PHE A 159 -16.02 -34.39 19.26
N THR A 160 -16.09 -35.67 19.60
CA THR A 160 -17.30 -36.38 20.05
C THR A 160 -16.91 -37.84 20.35
N GLN A 161 -16.75 -38.17 21.62
CA GLN A 161 -17.45 -39.23 22.32
C GLN A 161 -16.94 -39.26 23.75
N ALA A 162 -17.88 -38.93 24.66
CA ALA A 162 -17.68 -38.98 26.08
C ALA A 162 -17.55 -40.46 26.49
N GLY A 163 -16.37 -40.85 26.88
CA GLY A 163 -16.14 -41.99 27.75
C GLY A 163 -15.70 -41.40 29.09
N ASP A 164 -16.33 -41.86 30.18
CA ASP A 164 -16.00 -41.49 31.56
C ASP A 164 -14.57 -41.93 31.89
N HIS A 165 -13.62 -41.08 31.54
CA HIS A 165 -12.27 -41.14 32.10
C HIS A 165 -12.10 -39.99 33.08
N LYS A 166 -11.97 -40.35 34.36
CA LYS A 166 -11.49 -39.43 35.41
C LYS A 166 -10.17 -38.86 34.97
N PHE A 167 -10.16 -37.55 34.70
CA PHE A 167 -8.94 -36.80 34.38
C PHE A 167 -8.08 -36.72 35.65
N GLU A 168 -7.08 -37.55 35.75
CA GLU A 168 -5.99 -37.36 36.71
C GLU A 168 -5.04 -36.33 36.11
N ALA A 169 -4.96 -35.18 36.72
CA ALA A 169 -4.00 -34.12 36.32
C ALA A 169 -2.58 -34.71 36.45
N PRO A 170 -1.75 -34.65 35.39
CA PRO A 170 -0.36 -35.10 35.50
C PRO A 170 0.37 -34.28 36.57
N THR A 171 0.91 -34.96 37.55
CA THR A 171 1.67 -34.38 38.68
C THR A 171 3.09 -33.98 38.30
N GLU A 172 3.57 -34.32 37.12
CA GLU A 172 4.89 -33.97 36.63
C GLU A 172 4.83 -33.00 35.47
N PHE A 173 5.70 -31.99 35.47
CA PHE A 173 5.85 -31.01 34.40
C PHE A 173 6.45 -31.69 33.17
N ILE A 174 5.67 -31.86 32.11
CA ILE A 174 6.13 -32.48 30.87
C ILE A 174 6.84 -31.42 30.04
N LYS A 175 8.16 -31.53 29.90
CA LYS A 175 8.92 -30.71 28.94
C LYS A 175 8.49 -31.04 27.54
N LYS A 176 8.19 -29.98 26.77
CA LYS A 176 7.83 -30.10 25.34
C LYS A 176 8.83 -29.31 24.52
N ASP A 177 9.21 -29.85 23.39
CA ASP A 177 9.90 -29.09 22.34
C ASP A 177 8.88 -28.23 21.61
N ILE A 178 9.10 -26.92 21.61
CA ILE A 178 8.19 -25.93 21.01
C ILE A 178 8.92 -25.30 19.84
N GLU A 179 8.41 -25.53 18.65
CA GLU A 179 8.91 -24.93 17.43
C GLU A 179 8.41 -23.49 17.35
N ILE A 180 9.35 -22.53 17.25
CA ILE A 180 9.08 -21.09 17.26
C ILE A 180 9.51 -20.51 15.92
N SER A 181 8.57 -19.88 15.19
CA SER A 181 8.86 -19.13 13.97
C SER A 181 9.63 -17.83 14.25
N SER A 182 10.12 -17.16 13.21
CA SER A 182 10.87 -15.89 13.31
C SER A 182 10.14 -14.81 14.10
N SER A 183 8.81 -14.83 14.08
CA SER A 183 7.93 -14.00 14.91
C SER A 183 6.72 -14.81 15.36
N ILE A 184 6.28 -14.64 16.61
CA ILE A 184 5.13 -15.36 17.16
C ILE A 184 4.29 -14.46 18.06
N GLN A 185 2.96 -14.60 17.98
CA GLN A 185 2.06 -13.89 18.88
C GLN A 185 2.08 -14.50 20.28
N VAL A 186 2.14 -13.66 21.32
CA VAL A 186 2.18 -14.11 22.73
C VAL A 186 1.05 -15.07 23.08
N GLY A 187 -0.17 -14.82 22.52
CA GLY A 187 -1.32 -15.69 22.70
C GLY A 187 -1.18 -17.07 22.03
N GLU A 188 -0.48 -17.13 20.91
CA GLU A 188 -0.20 -18.38 20.19
C GLU A 188 0.90 -19.17 20.89
N LEU A 189 1.96 -18.50 21.32
CA LEU A 189 3.01 -19.09 22.14
C LEU A 189 2.43 -19.71 23.42
N ALA A 190 1.52 -19.01 24.10
CA ALA A 190 0.81 -19.51 25.27
C ALA A 190 -0.02 -20.78 24.97
N LYS A 191 -0.64 -20.87 23.79
CA LYS A 191 -1.38 -22.07 23.33
C LYS A 191 -0.44 -23.24 23.07
N LEU A 192 0.70 -23.01 22.43
CA LEU A 192 1.71 -24.05 22.17
C LEU A 192 2.27 -24.63 23.48
N MET A 193 2.54 -23.79 24.46
CA MET A 193 2.97 -24.18 25.79
C MET A 193 1.84 -24.78 26.64
N ALA A 194 0.58 -24.68 26.20
CA ALA A 194 -0.62 -25.05 26.97
C ALA A 194 -0.77 -24.30 28.30
N ILE A 195 -0.34 -23.02 28.35
CA ILE A 195 -0.32 -22.14 29.52
C ILE A 195 -1.25 -20.95 29.29
N LYS A 196 -1.70 -20.30 30.36
CA LYS A 196 -2.50 -19.07 30.25
C LYS A 196 -1.64 -17.90 29.76
N GLY A 197 -2.08 -17.14 28.77
CA GLY A 197 -1.37 -16.00 28.19
C GLY A 197 -0.88 -14.97 29.21
N ASN A 198 -1.60 -14.77 30.31
CA ASN A 198 -1.19 -13.86 31.39
C ASN A 198 0.10 -14.30 32.11
N ILE A 199 0.43 -15.60 32.11
CA ILE A 199 1.68 -16.12 32.70
C ILE A 199 2.85 -15.78 31.78
N VAL A 200 2.66 -15.92 30.47
CA VAL A 200 3.65 -15.56 29.44
C VAL A 200 3.93 -14.06 29.49
N VAL A 201 2.88 -13.23 29.54
CA VAL A 201 3.02 -11.76 29.68
C VAL A 201 3.77 -11.38 30.95
N LYS A 202 3.53 -12.08 32.07
CA LYS A 202 4.24 -11.82 33.34
C LYS A 202 5.74 -12.13 33.20
N ASN A 203 6.10 -13.24 32.54
CA ASN A 203 7.51 -13.62 32.32
C ASN A 203 8.18 -12.66 31.33
N LEU A 204 7.49 -12.22 30.27
CA LEU A 204 7.98 -11.15 29.38
C LEU A 204 8.27 -9.86 30.14
N MET A 205 7.38 -9.46 31.06
CA MET A 205 7.62 -8.28 31.90
C MET A 205 8.81 -8.47 32.86
N SER A 206 9.07 -9.69 33.36
CA SER A 206 10.26 -9.97 34.18
C SER A 206 11.57 -9.87 33.38
N LEU A 207 11.52 -10.18 32.08
CA LEU A 207 12.63 -10.00 31.13
C LEU A 207 12.77 -8.55 30.60
N GLY A 208 11.90 -7.63 31.05
CA GLY A 208 11.93 -6.22 30.65
C GLY A 208 11.18 -5.90 29.36
N VAL A 209 10.49 -6.88 28.77
CA VAL A 209 9.68 -6.69 27.55
C VAL A 209 8.22 -6.45 27.93
N VAL A 210 7.70 -5.27 27.60
CA VAL A 210 6.28 -4.93 27.81
C VAL A 210 5.47 -5.36 26.61
N ALA A 211 4.77 -6.48 26.74
CA ALA A 211 3.92 -7.01 25.67
C ALA A 211 2.54 -7.43 26.20
N THR A 212 1.52 -7.34 25.39
CA THR A 212 0.16 -7.83 25.64
C THR A 212 -0.03 -9.22 25.02
N VAL A 213 -1.13 -9.90 25.31
CA VAL A 213 -1.44 -11.24 24.76
C VAL A 213 -1.57 -11.21 23.22
N ASN A 214 -1.90 -10.06 22.65
CA ASN A 214 -2.10 -9.92 21.19
C ASN A 214 -0.84 -9.42 20.46
N ASP A 215 0.22 -9.09 21.20
CA ASP A 215 1.46 -8.60 20.61
C ASP A 215 2.30 -9.74 20.04
N ILE A 216 3.07 -9.41 19.02
CA ILE A 216 4.03 -10.31 18.39
C ILE A 216 5.40 -10.06 19.03
N ILE A 217 6.10 -11.11 19.37
CA ILE A 217 7.47 -11.09 19.89
C ILE A 217 8.41 -11.78 18.91
N ASP A 218 9.67 -11.39 18.95
CA ASP A 218 10.74 -11.98 18.14
C ASP A 218 11.11 -13.38 18.65
N GLN A 219 11.73 -14.16 17.77
CA GLN A 219 12.11 -15.57 18.04
C GLN A 219 13.01 -15.71 19.24
N GLU A 220 14.00 -14.82 19.38
CA GLU A 220 14.97 -14.87 20.49
C GLU A 220 14.28 -14.65 21.85
N THR A 221 13.43 -13.63 21.93
CA THR A 221 12.64 -13.36 23.15
C THR A 221 11.66 -14.51 23.44
N ALA A 222 11.04 -15.09 22.42
CA ALA A 222 10.12 -16.21 22.58
C ALA A 222 10.84 -17.46 23.09
N ILE A 223 12.04 -17.78 22.58
CA ILE A 223 12.86 -18.90 23.05
C ILE A 223 13.23 -18.70 24.52
N LEU A 224 13.70 -17.50 24.90
CA LEU A 224 14.06 -17.20 26.29
C LEU A 224 12.87 -17.40 27.25
N VAL A 225 11.68 -16.95 26.86
CA VAL A 225 10.47 -17.14 27.69
C VAL A 225 10.07 -18.61 27.79
N VAL A 226 10.21 -19.38 26.71
CA VAL A 226 9.90 -20.83 26.70
C VAL A 226 10.85 -21.60 27.58
N GLU A 227 12.14 -21.26 27.57
CA GLU A 227 13.17 -21.85 28.41
C GLU A 227 12.98 -21.48 29.90
N GLU A 228 12.63 -20.22 30.19
CA GLU A 228 12.37 -19.76 31.56
C GLU A 228 11.14 -20.46 32.19
N ILE A 229 10.14 -20.79 31.37
CA ILE A 229 8.96 -21.56 31.81
C ILE A 229 9.30 -23.06 31.98
N GLY A 230 10.45 -23.54 31.44
CA GLY A 230 10.95 -24.90 31.60
C GLY A 230 10.63 -25.83 30.42
N HIS A 231 10.21 -25.30 29.30
CA HIS A 231 10.10 -26.01 28.02
C HIS A 231 11.38 -25.85 27.19
N ASN A 232 11.52 -26.58 26.10
CA ASN A 232 12.65 -26.44 25.18
C ASN A 232 12.19 -25.65 23.94
N GLY A 233 12.75 -24.47 23.71
CA GLY A 233 12.49 -23.66 22.52
C GLY A 233 13.38 -24.10 21.36
N VAL A 234 12.80 -24.58 20.28
CA VAL A 234 13.51 -24.90 19.04
C VAL A 234 13.20 -23.83 18.00
N ALA A 235 14.24 -23.11 17.56
CA ALA A 235 14.08 -22.19 16.45
C ALA A 235 13.67 -22.98 15.19
N LEU A 236 12.46 -22.75 14.70
CA LEU A 236 12.08 -23.19 13.39
C LEU A 236 12.93 -22.37 12.41
N LYS A 237 13.90 -23.01 11.76
CA LYS A 237 14.47 -22.45 10.55
C LYS A 237 13.30 -22.31 9.59
N GLU A 238 12.99 -21.09 9.17
CA GLU A 238 12.12 -20.90 8.03
C GLU A 238 12.72 -21.74 6.91
N GLU A 239 12.17 -22.91 6.68
CA GLU A 239 12.37 -23.59 5.40
C GLU A 239 11.95 -22.55 4.40
N ASN A 240 12.91 -22.08 3.59
CA ASN A 240 12.64 -21.08 2.57
C ASN A 240 11.71 -21.75 1.55
N PHE A 241 10.41 -21.69 1.85
CA PHE A 241 9.36 -22.28 0.99
C PHE A 241 9.51 -21.77 -0.46
N GLU A 242 10.12 -20.60 -0.64
CA GLU A 242 10.47 -20.08 -1.97
C GLU A 242 11.70 -20.79 -2.58
N GLU A 243 12.70 -21.18 -1.77
CA GLU A 243 13.83 -22.00 -2.24
C GLU A 243 13.40 -23.43 -2.54
N ASP A 244 12.52 -24.00 -1.73
CA ASP A 244 11.93 -25.31 -1.99
C ASP A 244 11.06 -25.30 -3.24
N LEU A 245 10.33 -24.21 -3.50
CA LEU A 245 9.59 -24.02 -4.74
C LEU A 245 10.50 -23.90 -5.97
N ALA A 246 11.60 -23.16 -5.86
CA ALA A 246 12.59 -23.06 -6.91
C ALA A 246 13.27 -24.41 -7.19
N ASN A 247 13.52 -25.20 -6.14
CA ASN A 247 14.12 -26.54 -6.23
C ASN A 247 13.14 -27.62 -6.74
N LEU A 248 11.82 -27.38 -6.65
CA LEU A 248 10.81 -28.30 -7.19
C LEU A 248 10.73 -28.30 -8.73
N ILE A 249 11.29 -27.28 -9.39
CA ILE A 249 11.34 -27.21 -10.84
C ILE A 249 12.58 -27.95 -11.33
N ASN A 250 12.40 -29.19 -11.72
CA ASN A 250 13.43 -29.96 -12.43
C ASN A 250 13.28 -29.74 -13.94
N TYR A 251 14.20 -28.98 -14.51
CA TYR A 251 14.32 -28.89 -15.97
C TYR A 251 14.97 -30.15 -16.51
N SER A 252 14.32 -30.78 -17.48
CA SER A 252 14.77 -32.06 -18.07
C SER A 252 15.71 -31.86 -19.28
N ASP A 253 15.85 -30.62 -19.76
CA ASP A 253 16.70 -30.27 -20.91
C ASP A 253 17.95 -29.52 -20.45
N GLU A 254 18.99 -29.60 -21.28
CA GLU A 254 20.19 -28.79 -21.11
C GLU A 254 19.87 -27.32 -21.47
N ALA A 255 20.46 -26.39 -20.71
CA ALA A 255 20.30 -24.98 -20.98
C ALA A 255 20.89 -24.62 -22.35
N SER A 256 20.10 -24.01 -23.20
CA SER A 256 20.51 -23.55 -24.54
C SER A 256 20.49 -22.03 -24.61
N SER A 257 21.18 -21.47 -25.65
CA SER A 257 21.23 -20.03 -25.81
C SER A 257 19.87 -19.38 -25.92
N ARG A 258 19.72 -18.21 -25.27
CA ARG A 258 18.50 -17.38 -25.31
C ARG A 258 18.79 -15.98 -25.81
N SER A 259 17.74 -15.32 -26.28
CA SER A 259 17.81 -13.91 -26.68
C SER A 259 18.15 -13.01 -25.49
N PRO A 260 18.94 -11.94 -25.69
CA PRO A 260 19.23 -10.98 -24.64
C PRO A 260 17.99 -10.13 -24.32
N VAL A 261 17.88 -9.77 -23.06
CA VAL A 261 16.90 -8.78 -22.56
C VAL A 261 17.64 -7.52 -22.18
N ILE A 262 17.23 -6.39 -22.71
CA ILE A 262 17.94 -5.13 -22.65
C ILE A 262 17.06 -4.03 -22.10
N THR A 263 17.53 -3.32 -21.09
CA THR A 263 16.84 -2.11 -20.61
C THR A 263 17.50 -0.85 -21.17
N VAL A 264 16.69 0.10 -21.61
CA VAL A 264 17.15 1.43 -22.05
C VAL A 264 16.94 2.44 -20.94
N MET A 265 18.03 3.08 -20.50
CA MET A 265 18.06 4.03 -19.40
C MET A 265 18.74 5.34 -19.79
N GLY A 266 18.54 6.39 -18.99
CA GLY A 266 19.16 7.70 -19.20
C GLY A 266 18.22 8.84 -18.79
N HIS A 267 18.72 10.06 -18.92
CA HIS A 267 17.97 11.27 -18.53
C HIS A 267 16.73 11.51 -19.41
N VAL A 268 15.79 12.30 -18.92
CA VAL A 268 14.67 12.84 -19.72
C VAL A 268 15.28 13.63 -20.91
N ASP A 269 14.61 13.65 -22.05
CA ASP A 269 15.03 14.35 -23.29
C ASP A 269 16.35 13.92 -23.91
N HIS A 270 17.04 12.88 -23.41
CA HIS A 270 18.22 12.32 -24.08
C HIS A 270 17.87 11.46 -25.30
N GLY A 271 16.59 11.28 -25.60
CA GLY A 271 16.10 10.60 -26.81
C GLY A 271 16.01 9.09 -26.69
N LYS A 272 15.77 8.55 -25.50
CA LYS A 272 15.52 7.11 -25.27
C LYS A 272 14.38 6.58 -26.12
N THR A 273 13.18 7.16 -25.95
CA THR A 273 11.97 6.73 -26.67
C THR A 273 12.10 6.96 -28.17
N THR A 274 12.77 8.05 -28.59
CA THR A 274 13.08 8.28 -30.03
C THR A 274 14.00 7.19 -30.61
N LEU A 275 14.99 6.75 -29.83
CA LEU A 275 15.90 5.65 -30.24
C LEU A 275 15.12 4.34 -30.38
N LEU A 276 14.26 4.05 -29.41
CA LEU A 276 13.41 2.85 -29.40
C LEU A 276 12.37 2.87 -30.51
N ASP A 277 11.75 4.02 -30.78
CA ASP A 277 10.81 4.19 -31.89
C ASP A 277 11.47 3.93 -33.23
N PHE A 278 12.73 4.41 -33.40
CA PHE A 278 13.52 4.11 -34.61
C PHE A 278 13.78 2.61 -34.76
N ILE A 279 14.18 1.94 -33.68
CA ILE A 279 14.46 0.49 -33.66
C ILE A 279 13.16 -0.31 -33.96
N ARG A 280 12.03 0.07 -33.38
CA ARG A 280 10.71 -0.56 -33.60
C ARG A 280 10.08 -0.20 -34.95
N LYS A 281 10.51 0.85 -35.59
CA LYS A 281 9.86 1.46 -36.75
C LYS A 281 8.42 1.92 -36.46
N THR A 282 8.20 2.43 -35.24
CA THR A 282 6.91 2.93 -34.73
C THR A 282 7.06 4.38 -34.29
N LYS A 283 5.96 5.01 -33.88
CA LYS A 283 5.92 6.38 -33.36
C LYS A 283 5.09 6.41 -32.08
N VAL A 284 5.64 5.85 -31.01
CA VAL A 284 4.96 5.77 -29.70
C VAL A 284 4.99 7.14 -29.01
N VAL A 285 6.08 7.90 -29.16
CA VAL A 285 6.23 9.25 -28.59
C VAL A 285 5.05 10.18 -28.94
N ASP A 286 4.55 10.10 -30.18
CA ASP A 286 3.43 10.96 -30.64
C ASP A 286 2.10 10.63 -29.92
N GLY A 287 1.98 9.46 -29.29
CA GLY A 287 0.75 8.97 -28.62
C GLY A 287 0.73 9.14 -27.10
N GLU A 288 1.88 9.38 -26.46
CA GLU A 288 1.98 9.48 -25.01
C GLU A 288 1.64 10.89 -24.49
N ALA A 289 0.94 10.97 -23.36
CA ALA A 289 0.58 12.23 -22.72
C ALA A 289 1.84 13.00 -22.29
N GLY A 290 2.00 14.23 -22.77
CA GLY A 290 3.17 15.06 -22.50
C GLY A 290 4.43 14.68 -23.29
N GLY A 291 4.37 13.69 -24.19
CA GLY A 291 5.54 13.22 -24.98
C GLY A 291 6.62 12.56 -24.17
N ILE A 292 6.27 12.02 -22.99
CA ILE A 292 7.19 11.33 -22.05
C ILE A 292 6.69 9.92 -21.74
N THR A 293 7.61 8.96 -21.73
CA THR A 293 7.28 7.59 -21.32
C THR A 293 7.04 7.52 -19.80
N GLN A 294 5.87 7.02 -19.39
CA GLN A 294 5.47 6.91 -17.99
C GLN A 294 5.18 5.46 -17.57
N HIS A 295 5.15 4.52 -18.50
CA HIS A 295 4.94 3.09 -18.29
C HIS A 295 6.17 2.30 -18.68
N ILE A 296 6.34 1.09 -18.15
CA ILE A 296 7.37 0.18 -18.60
C ILE A 296 6.86 -0.56 -19.85
N GLY A 297 7.41 -0.25 -21.00
CA GLY A 297 7.16 -0.97 -22.24
C GLY A 297 8.11 -2.15 -22.41
N ALA A 298 7.62 -3.31 -22.84
CA ALA A 298 8.48 -4.44 -23.19
C ALA A 298 8.09 -5.01 -24.56
N TYR A 299 9.08 -5.20 -25.44
CA TYR A 299 8.82 -5.65 -26.81
C TYR A 299 10.02 -6.37 -27.42
N GLU A 300 9.73 -7.24 -28.38
CA GLU A 300 10.73 -7.98 -29.13
C GLU A 300 11.05 -7.28 -30.46
N VAL A 301 12.31 -7.26 -30.85
CA VAL A 301 12.79 -6.77 -32.14
C VAL A 301 13.59 -7.86 -32.83
N GLU A 302 13.29 -8.14 -34.11
CA GLU A 302 14.08 -9.02 -34.94
C GLU A 302 15.24 -8.24 -35.58
N THR A 303 16.45 -8.66 -35.29
CA THR A 303 17.68 -8.11 -35.89
C THR A 303 18.34 -9.13 -36.84
N SER A 304 19.31 -8.69 -37.62
CA SER A 304 20.09 -9.57 -38.50
C SER A 304 20.82 -10.72 -37.78
N LYS A 305 21.08 -10.56 -36.47
CA LYS A 305 21.79 -11.53 -35.61
C LYS A 305 20.87 -12.32 -34.67
N GLY A 306 19.56 -12.07 -34.66
CA GLY A 306 18.60 -12.76 -33.81
C GLY A 306 17.56 -11.83 -33.18
N LYS A 307 16.79 -12.35 -32.30
CA LYS A 307 15.77 -11.59 -31.53
C LYS A 307 16.42 -10.90 -30.34
N ILE A 308 15.96 -9.69 -30.02
CA ILE A 308 16.36 -8.91 -28.85
C ILE A 308 15.09 -8.42 -28.19
N THR A 309 15.00 -8.56 -26.89
CA THR A 309 13.88 -8.01 -26.10
C THR A 309 14.30 -6.72 -25.43
N PHE A 310 13.60 -5.64 -25.73
CA PHE A 310 13.84 -4.33 -25.14
C PHE A 310 12.81 -4.05 -24.03
N ILE A 311 13.29 -3.45 -22.96
CA ILE A 311 12.47 -2.88 -21.88
C ILE A 311 12.72 -1.37 -21.85
N ASP A 312 11.68 -0.59 -22.14
CA ASP A 312 11.72 0.87 -22.03
C ASP A 312 11.37 1.29 -20.60
N THR A 313 12.21 2.14 -20.02
CA THR A 313 11.99 2.65 -18.65
C THR A 313 11.86 4.17 -18.66
N PRO A 314 10.90 4.72 -17.86
CA PRO A 314 10.75 6.16 -17.72
C PRO A 314 12.02 6.83 -17.21
N GLY A 315 12.37 8.00 -17.79
CA GLY A 315 13.58 8.74 -17.42
C GLY A 315 13.47 9.58 -16.15
N HIS A 316 12.25 9.89 -15.69
CA HIS A 316 12.00 10.81 -14.59
C HIS A 316 12.40 10.26 -13.23
N ALA A 317 12.88 11.13 -12.30
CA ALA A 317 13.31 10.75 -10.94
C ALA A 317 12.23 9.98 -10.15
N ALA A 318 10.96 10.37 -10.28
CA ALA A 318 9.84 9.70 -9.64
C ALA A 318 9.75 8.18 -9.93
N PHE A 319 10.32 7.71 -11.05
CA PHE A 319 10.28 6.31 -11.49
C PHE A 319 11.54 5.53 -11.15
N SER A 320 12.25 5.88 -10.05
CA SER A 320 13.48 5.21 -9.62
C SER A 320 13.28 3.70 -9.40
N SER A 321 12.17 3.30 -8.76
CA SER A 321 11.83 1.88 -8.56
C SER A 321 11.63 1.12 -9.88
N MET A 322 11.07 1.76 -10.91
CA MET A 322 10.93 1.16 -12.25
C MET A 322 12.28 0.95 -12.94
N ARG A 323 13.23 1.91 -12.80
CA ARG A 323 14.61 1.76 -13.33
C ARG A 323 15.36 0.64 -12.63
N ALA A 324 15.29 0.57 -11.29
CA ALA A 324 15.88 -0.52 -10.51
C ALA A 324 15.33 -1.88 -10.94
N ARG A 325 14.00 -1.98 -11.13
CA ARG A 325 13.33 -3.20 -11.64
C ARG A 325 13.82 -3.55 -13.04
N GLY A 326 13.89 -2.57 -13.94
CA GLY A 326 14.44 -2.76 -15.29
C GLY A 326 15.86 -3.33 -15.24
N ALA A 327 16.77 -2.75 -14.44
CA ALA A 327 18.13 -3.26 -14.30
C ALA A 327 18.17 -4.70 -13.75
N ASN A 328 17.41 -5.00 -12.70
CA ASN A 328 17.43 -6.32 -12.06
C ASN A 328 16.84 -7.45 -12.93
N THR A 329 16.07 -7.13 -13.95
CA THR A 329 15.40 -8.13 -14.80
C THR A 329 16.08 -8.35 -16.15
N THR A 330 17.12 -7.57 -16.48
CA THR A 330 17.78 -7.55 -17.78
C THR A 330 19.24 -8.00 -17.74
N ASP A 331 19.77 -8.33 -18.90
CA ASP A 331 21.15 -8.81 -19.07
C ASP A 331 22.12 -7.67 -19.41
N ILE A 332 21.62 -6.67 -20.16
CA ILE A 332 22.41 -5.54 -20.64
C ILE A 332 21.59 -4.25 -20.45
N VAL A 333 22.27 -3.17 -20.07
CA VAL A 333 21.68 -1.83 -20.00
C VAL A 333 22.25 -0.97 -21.10
N ILE A 334 21.41 -0.36 -21.94
CA ILE A 334 21.78 0.70 -22.84
C ILE A 334 21.61 2.04 -22.16
N LEU A 335 22.70 2.70 -21.82
CA LEU A 335 22.70 4.02 -21.24
C LEU A 335 22.71 5.09 -22.33
N VAL A 336 21.62 5.82 -22.49
CA VAL A 336 21.49 6.89 -23.49
C VAL A 336 21.92 8.23 -22.89
N VAL A 337 22.94 8.85 -23.47
CA VAL A 337 23.47 10.16 -23.06
C VAL A 337 23.48 11.09 -24.26
N ALA A 338 22.91 12.29 -24.12
CA ALA A 338 22.93 13.27 -25.20
C ALA A 338 24.31 13.97 -25.30
N ALA A 339 24.88 14.04 -26.51
CA ALA A 339 26.21 14.60 -26.76
C ALA A 339 26.32 16.10 -26.45
N ASN A 340 25.20 16.84 -26.49
CA ASN A 340 25.12 18.28 -26.20
C ASN A 340 24.93 18.61 -24.71
N ASP A 341 24.35 17.69 -23.94
CA ASP A 341 23.96 17.92 -22.54
C ASP A 341 24.90 17.26 -21.51
N GLY A 342 25.58 16.16 -21.90
CA GLY A 342 26.48 15.40 -21.03
C GLY A 342 25.75 14.61 -19.94
N ILE A 343 26.44 14.35 -18.82
CA ILE A 343 25.90 13.58 -17.71
C ILE A 343 24.99 14.47 -16.86
N LYS A 344 23.81 13.96 -16.55
CA LYS A 344 22.80 14.58 -15.68
C LYS A 344 22.55 13.69 -14.43
N PRO A 345 21.94 14.22 -13.33
CA PRO A 345 21.72 13.43 -12.12
C PRO A 345 20.99 12.09 -12.35
N GLN A 346 20.00 12.06 -13.24
CA GLN A 346 19.27 10.83 -13.58
C GLN A 346 20.14 9.85 -14.39
N THR A 347 21.14 10.33 -15.11
CA THR A 347 22.15 9.47 -15.78
C THR A 347 23.04 8.80 -14.74
N GLU A 348 23.46 9.54 -13.71
CA GLU A 348 24.25 8.99 -12.60
C GLU A 348 23.44 7.94 -11.82
N GLU A 349 22.16 8.21 -11.56
CA GLU A 349 21.26 7.27 -10.92
C GLU A 349 21.13 5.98 -11.76
N ALA A 350 20.96 6.09 -13.07
CA ALA A 350 20.91 4.93 -13.98
C ALA A 350 22.19 4.09 -13.95
N ILE A 351 23.36 4.74 -13.91
CA ILE A 351 24.66 4.07 -13.74
C ILE A 351 24.72 3.31 -12.43
N ASN A 352 24.27 3.93 -11.33
CA ASN A 352 24.26 3.31 -10.02
C ASN A 352 23.33 2.09 -9.96
N HIS A 353 22.14 2.18 -10.57
CA HIS A 353 21.21 1.04 -10.66
C HIS A 353 21.80 -0.12 -11.47
N ALA A 354 22.43 0.16 -12.63
CA ALA A 354 23.06 -0.88 -13.45
C ALA A 354 24.26 -1.53 -12.72
N LYS A 355 25.09 -0.73 -12.05
CA LYS A 355 26.21 -1.24 -11.23
C LYS A 355 25.73 -2.07 -10.05
N ALA A 356 24.68 -1.62 -9.34
CA ALA A 356 24.10 -2.36 -8.22
C ALA A 356 23.48 -3.70 -8.64
N ALA A 357 22.89 -3.76 -9.83
CA ALA A 357 22.37 -4.98 -10.43
C ALA A 357 23.47 -5.90 -11.04
N GLY A 358 24.72 -5.40 -11.16
CA GLY A 358 25.82 -6.16 -11.77
C GLY A 358 25.65 -6.41 -13.27
N VAL A 359 24.90 -5.55 -13.98
CA VAL A 359 24.54 -5.72 -15.39
C VAL A 359 25.54 -4.99 -16.29
N SER A 360 25.85 -5.58 -17.44
CA SER A 360 26.75 -4.96 -18.44
C SER A 360 26.14 -3.68 -19.01
N ILE A 361 26.96 -2.64 -19.19
CA ILE A 361 26.54 -1.31 -19.66
C ILE A 361 27.14 -1.03 -21.04
N VAL A 362 26.26 -0.76 -22.00
CA VAL A 362 26.63 -0.22 -23.32
C VAL A 362 26.12 1.21 -23.41
N VAL A 363 26.97 2.15 -23.80
CA VAL A 363 26.61 3.57 -23.87
C VAL A 363 26.26 3.98 -25.29
N ALA A 364 25.08 4.57 -25.46
CA ALA A 364 24.67 5.23 -26.70
C ALA A 364 24.77 6.76 -26.53
N ILE A 365 25.79 7.38 -27.15
CA ILE A 365 25.96 8.83 -27.14
C ILE A 365 25.07 9.40 -28.25
N ASN A 366 23.90 9.89 -27.87
CA ASN A 366 22.85 10.33 -28.81
C ASN A 366 22.94 11.81 -29.16
N LYS A 367 22.16 12.22 -30.17
CA LYS A 367 22.06 13.61 -30.69
C LYS A 367 23.35 14.15 -31.26
N ILE A 368 24.15 13.29 -31.90
CA ILE A 368 25.40 13.72 -32.58
C ILE A 368 25.15 14.61 -33.79
N ASP A 369 23.91 14.77 -34.22
CA ASP A 369 23.45 15.58 -35.34
C ASP A 369 23.19 17.04 -34.97
N LEU A 370 23.24 17.40 -33.68
CA LEU A 370 23.02 18.75 -33.18
C LEU A 370 24.35 19.57 -33.16
N ASP A 371 24.22 20.87 -33.41
CA ASP A 371 25.33 21.79 -33.25
C ASP A 371 25.75 21.86 -31.77
N GLY A 372 27.07 21.68 -31.50
CA GLY A 372 27.58 21.63 -30.12
C GLY A 372 27.65 20.23 -29.50
N ALA A 373 27.42 19.18 -30.29
CA ALA A 373 27.63 17.80 -29.83
C ALA A 373 29.14 17.53 -29.63
N ASP A 374 29.55 17.17 -28.41
CA ASP A 374 30.93 16.85 -28.04
C ASP A 374 30.98 15.43 -27.44
N VAL A 375 31.36 14.47 -28.30
CA VAL A 375 31.45 13.06 -27.93
C VAL A 375 32.61 12.80 -26.99
N ASP A 376 33.74 13.48 -27.16
CA ASP A 376 34.95 13.23 -26.36
C ASP A 376 34.79 13.78 -24.94
N LYS A 377 34.08 14.89 -24.77
CA LYS A 377 33.72 15.42 -23.48
C LYS A 377 32.84 14.41 -22.71
N VAL A 378 31.80 13.87 -23.34
CA VAL A 378 30.89 12.88 -22.71
C VAL A 378 31.65 11.60 -22.33
N LYS A 379 32.59 11.14 -23.17
CA LYS A 379 33.49 10.02 -22.87
C LYS A 379 34.33 10.30 -21.61
N GLY A 380 34.88 11.53 -21.50
CA GLY A 380 35.65 11.97 -20.34
C GLY A 380 34.83 12.02 -19.06
N ASP A 381 33.61 12.58 -19.14
CA ASP A 381 32.69 12.66 -18.00
C ASP A 381 32.27 11.25 -17.53
N LEU A 382 32.01 10.30 -18.43
CA LEU A 382 31.69 8.91 -18.13
C LEU A 382 32.87 8.15 -17.52
N ALA A 383 34.09 8.38 -18.03
CA ALA A 383 35.29 7.80 -17.45
C ALA A 383 35.52 8.25 -16.00
N ALA A 384 35.16 9.49 -15.63
CA ALA A 384 35.18 9.98 -14.26
C ALA A 384 34.16 9.28 -13.32
N LYS A 385 33.19 8.55 -13.91
CA LYS A 385 32.17 7.74 -13.17
C LYS A 385 32.45 6.23 -13.25
N ASP A 386 33.71 5.84 -13.47
CA ASP A 386 34.20 4.45 -13.64
C ASP A 386 33.60 3.71 -14.84
N LEU A 387 33.22 4.41 -15.89
CA LEU A 387 32.85 3.85 -17.18
C LEU A 387 33.85 4.31 -18.21
N ALA A 388 35.02 3.66 -18.23
CA ALA A 388 36.07 3.99 -19.19
C ALA A 388 35.76 3.36 -20.57
N PRO A 389 35.87 4.13 -21.68
CA PRO A 389 35.63 3.62 -23.02
C PRO A 389 36.71 2.60 -23.43
N GLU A 390 36.33 1.65 -24.28
CA GLU A 390 37.28 0.67 -24.86
C GLU A 390 38.48 1.35 -25.54
N ASP A 391 38.24 2.47 -26.26
CA ASP A 391 39.28 3.27 -26.92
C ASP A 391 40.41 3.73 -25.98
N TRP A 392 40.11 3.87 -24.67
CA TRP A 392 41.05 4.29 -23.61
C TRP A 392 41.48 3.14 -22.70
N GLY A 393 41.25 1.88 -23.15
CA GLY A 393 41.63 0.68 -22.40
C GLY A 393 40.64 0.28 -21.31
N GLY A 394 39.43 0.79 -21.33
CA GLY A 394 38.31 0.37 -20.48
C GLY A 394 37.55 -0.82 -21.04
N THR A 395 36.41 -1.16 -20.41
CA THR A 395 35.57 -2.30 -20.78
C THR A 395 34.20 -1.86 -21.36
N THR A 396 33.90 -0.56 -21.37
CA THR A 396 32.56 -0.07 -21.73
C THR A 396 32.54 0.35 -23.21
N GLN A 397 31.64 -0.25 -23.99
CA GLN A 397 31.42 0.13 -25.37
C GLN A 397 30.62 1.44 -25.45
N MET A 398 31.14 2.43 -26.20
CA MET A 398 30.49 3.74 -26.35
C MET A 398 30.29 4.06 -27.82
N ILE A 399 29.02 4.09 -28.25
CA ILE A 399 28.65 4.22 -29.65
C ILE A 399 27.99 5.58 -29.89
N PRO A 400 28.54 6.44 -30.75
CA PRO A 400 27.88 7.68 -31.17
C PRO A 400 26.70 7.36 -32.10
N VAL A 401 25.52 7.90 -31.78
CA VAL A 401 24.27 7.65 -32.51
C VAL A 401 23.47 8.92 -32.74
N SER A 402 22.67 8.95 -33.77
CA SER A 402 21.56 9.89 -33.93
C SER A 402 20.28 9.09 -34.07
N ALA A 403 19.47 9.09 -33.00
CA ALA A 403 18.18 8.42 -33.00
C ALA A 403 17.22 8.99 -34.05
N LEU A 404 17.31 10.30 -34.34
CA LEU A 404 16.45 10.98 -35.31
C LEU A 404 16.82 10.59 -36.76
N LYS A 405 18.11 10.54 -37.09
CA LYS A 405 18.61 10.21 -38.44
C LYS A 405 18.89 8.73 -38.64
N GLY A 406 18.86 7.92 -37.58
CA GLY A 406 19.21 6.51 -37.62
C GLY A 406 20.71 6.22 -37.75
N THR A 407 21.57 7.24 -37.71
CA THR A 407 23.03 7.06 -37.88
C THR A 407 23.58 6.35 -36.64
N GLY A 408 24.37 5.28 -36.85
CA GLY A 408 25.04 4.54 -35.77
C GLY A 408 24.17 3.52 -35.04
N VAL A 409 22.84 3.47 -35.28
CA VAL A 409 21.93 2.56 -34.58
C VAL A 409 22.23 1.09 -34.91
N ASP A 410 22.56 0.77 -36.17
CA ASP A 410 22.95 -0.59 -36.56
C ASP A 410 24.21 -1.04 -35.82
N LYS A 411 25.23 -0.14 -35.68
CA LYS A 411 26.42 -0.42 -34.89
C LYS A 411 26.11 -0.65 -33.41
N LEU A 412 25.18 0.11 -32.85
CA LEU A 412 24.73 -0.09 -31.47
C LEU A 412 24.12 -1.49 -31.29
N LEU A 413 23.27 -1.91 -32.21
CA LEU A 413 22.66 -3.25 -32.17
C LEU A 413 23.69 -4.37 -32.36
N GLU A 414 24.71 -4.14 -33.21
CA GLU A 414 25.84 -5.08 -33.37
C GLU A 414 26.66 -5.19 -32.08
N SER A 415 27.00 -4.06 -31.44
CA SER A 415 27.74 -4.04 -30.18
C SER A 415 26.99 -4.74 -29.05
N VAL A 416 25.69 -4.50 -28.93
CA VAL A 416 24.83 -5.16 -27.97
C VAL A 416 24.74 -6.67 -28.23
N SER A 417 24.67 -7.09 -29.50
CA SER A 417 24.66 -8.52 -29.83
C SER A 417 26.00 -9.20 -29.50
N LEU A 418 27.11 -8.50 -29.69
CA LEU A 418 28.44 -8.99 -29.34
C LEU A 418 28.56 -9.15 -27.81
N GLU A 419 28.08 -8.16 -27.04
CA GLU A 419 28.08 -8.22 -25.58
C GLU A 419 27.24 -9.38 -25.07
N ALA A 420 26.08 -9.63 -25.69
CA ALA A 420 25.21 -10.75 -25.36
C ALA A 420 25.88 -12.11 -25.64
N GLU A 421 26.69 -12.23 -26.71
CA GLU A 421 27.49 -13.42 -27.02
C GLU A 421 28.57 -13.65 -25.95
N LEU A 422 29.24 -12.58 -25.49
CA LEU A 422 30.25 -12.67 -24.43
C LEU A 422 29.67 -13.12 -23.09
N LEU A 423 28.44 -12.74 -22.80
CA LEU A 423 27.73 -13.13 -21.58
C LEU A 423 27.24 -14.61 -21.60
N GLU A 424 27.34 -15.31 -22.73
CA GLU A 424 26.89 -16.71 -22.90
C GLU A 424 25.51 -16.98 -22.30
N LEU A 425 24.51 -16.17 -22.62
CA LEU A 425 23.17 -16.22 -22.04
C LEU A 425 22.49 -17.58 -22.34
N LYS A 426 22.14 -18.32 -21.30
CA LYS A 426 21.53 -19.66 -21.39
C LYS A 426 20.22 -19.70 -20.63
N ALA A 427 19.24 -20.45 -21.13
CA ALA A 427 18.00 -20.76 -20.45
C ALA A 427 17.49 -22.15 -20.82
N HIS A 428 16.62 -22.69 -19.97
CA HIS A 428 15.88 -23.90 -20.26
C HIS A 428 14.66 -23.58 -21.12
N HIS A 429 14.52 -24.25 -22.27
CA HIS A 429 13.40 -23.99 -23.18
C HIS A 429 12.20 -24.91 -22.91
N LYS A 430 12.44 -26.05 -22.28
CA LYS A 430 11.38 -27.02 -21.95
C LYS A 430 11.14 -27.07 -20.45
N GLY A 431 9.87 -27.21 -20.07
CA GLY A 431 9.48 -27.30 -18.67
C GLY A 431 8.53 -26.15 -18.27
N GLN A 432 8.30 -26.04 -16.98
CA GLN A 432 7.42 -25.05 -16.39
C GLN A 432 8.05 -23.65 -16.55
N ALA A 433 7.25 -22.69 -17.01
CA ALA A 433 7.72 -21.33 -17.16
C ALA A 433 7.87 -20.64 -15.81
N GLN A 434 8.97 -19.90 -15.70
CA GLN A 434 9.21 -18.96 -14.60
C GLN A 434 9.75 -17.64 -15.15
N GLY A 435 9.53 -16.56 -14.44
CA GLY A 435 10.00 -15.25 -14.81
C GLY A 435 9.47 -14.16 -13.88
N VAL A 436 9.41 -12.93 -14.37
CA VAL A 436 9.06 -11.75 -13.58
C VAL A 436 7.93 -10.97 -14.25
N VAL A 437 7.07 -10.36 -13.44
CA VAL A 437 6.04 -9.41 -13.86
C VAL A 437 6.70 -8.06 -14.12
N ILE A 438 6.64 -7.56 -15.34
CA ILE A 438 7.16 -6.24 -15.69
C ILE A 438 6.15 -5.16 -15.26
N GLU A 439 4.91 -5.32 -15.70
CA GLU A 439 3.83 -4.36 -15.49
C GLU A 439 2.50 -5.11 -15.31
N SER A 440 1.52 -4.46 -14.70
CA SER A 440 0.19 -5.03 -14.50
C SER A 440 -0.88 -3.94 -14.51
N GLU A 441 -2.01 -4.24 -15.13
CA GLU A 441 -3.13 -3.33 -15.27
C GLU A 441 -4.47 -4.01 -14.98
N LEU A 442 -5.48 -3.22 -14.66
CA LEU A 442 -6.86 -3.67 -14.53
C LEU A 442 -7.70 -3.05 -15.65
N ASP A 443 -7.85 -3.80 -16.73
CA ASP A 443 -8.71 -3.38 -17.82
C ASP A 443 -10.19 -3.67 -17.52
N LYS A 444 -11.07 -2.73 -17.82
CA LYS A 444 -12.51 -2.83 -17.53
C LYS A 444 -13.20 -4.00 -18.24
N PHE A 445 -12.71 -4.40 -19.42
CA PHE A 445 -13.31 -5.43 -20.27
C PHE A 445 -12.51 -6.74 -20.25
N ARG A 446 -11.19 -6.64 -20.22
CA ARG A 446 -10.27 -7.80 -20.23
C ARG A 446 -10.01 -8.34 -18.83
N GLY A 447 -10.28 -7.55 -17.78
CA GLY A 447 -9.96 -7.88 -16.40
C GLY A 447 -8.49 -7.65 -16.04
N SER A 448 -7.93 -8.49 -15.18
CA SER A 448 -6.52 -8.42 -14.82
C SER A 448 -5.64 -8.82 -16.01
N VAL A 449 -4.78 -7.91 -16.43
CA VAL A 449 -3.77 -8.07 -17.48
C VAL A 449 -2.40 -7.88 -16.85
N ALA A 450 -1.45 -8.73 -17.18
CA ALA A 450 -0.08 -8.61 -16.68
C ALA A 450 0.92 -8.86 -17.81
N THR A 451 1.96 -8.06 -17.88
CA THR A 451 3.08 -8.25 -18.80
C THR A 451 4.16 -9.07 -18.13
N PHE A 452 4.40 -10.27 -18.65
CA PHE A 452 5.37 -11.22 -18.14
C PHE A 452 6.63 -11.22 -19.00
N LEU A 453 7.78 -11.24 -18.35
CA LEU A 453 9.04 -11.59 -18.96
C LEU A 453 9.42 -13.01 -18.57
N ILE A 454 9.48 -13.91 -19.52
CA ILE A 454 9.84 -15.31 -19.29
C ILE A 454 11.36 -15.41 -19.19
N GLN A 455 11.87 -15.97 -18.10
CA GLN A 455 13.30 -16.21 -17.90
C GLN A 455 13.68 -17.66 -18.25
N ASN A 456 12.87 -18.63 -17.82
CA ASN A 456 13.07 -20.04 -18.11
C ASN A 456 11.74 -20.73 -18.45
N GLY A 457 11.80 -21.84 -19.18
CA GLY A 457 10.65 -22.67 -19.51
C GLY A 457 9.81 -22.10 -20.65
N THR A 458 8.67 -22.74 -20.90
CA THR A 458 7.71 -22.33 -21.94
C THR A 458 6.34 -22.19 -21.32
N LEU A 459 5.76 -20.98 -21.43
CA LEU A 459 4.41 -20.67 -20.99
C LEU A 459 3.40 -21.00 -22.08
N LYS A 460 2.31 -21.67 -21.73
CA LYS A 460 1.25 -22.07 -22.66
C LYS A 460 -0.11 -21.57 -22.22
N VAL A 461 -1.01 -21.35 -23.17
CA VAL A 461 -2.41 -21.08 -22.87
C VAL A 461 -3.02 -22.29 -22.17
N GLY A 462 -3.63 -22.04 -21.03
CA GLY A 462 -4.22 -23.06 -20.16
C GLY A 462 -3.38 -23.44 -18.95
N ASP A 463 -2.13 -22.98 -18.86
CA ASP A 463 -1.26 -23.19 -17.70
C ASP A 463 -1.81 -22.45 -16.48
N LEU A 464 -1.54 -22.99 -15.30
CA LEU A 464 -1.88 -22.38 -14.04
C LEU A 464 -0.65 -21.65 -13.51
N VAL A 465 -0.79 -20.37 -13.24
CA VAL A 465 0.31 -19.50 -12.80
C VAL A 465 0.03 -18.95 -11.41
N ALA A 466 1.06 -18.97 -10.57
CA ALA A 466 1.14 -18.22 -9.33
C ALA A 466 2.11 -17.05 -9.52
N SER A 467 1.64 -15.82 -9.31
CA SER A 467 2.42 -14.60 -9.44
C SER A 467 2.16 -13.70 -8.23
N GLY A 468 3.18 -13.50 -7.39
CA GLY A 468 2.99 -12.79 -6.14
C GLY A 468 1.81 -13.35 -5.33
N ASN A 469 0.85 -12.50 -5.02
CA ASN A 469 -0.38 -12.84 -4.31
C ASN A 469 -1.52 -13.29 -5.25
N SER A 470 -1.28 -13.29 -6.57
CA SER A 470 -2.27 -13.59 -7.59
C SER A 470 -2.09 -15.00 -8.15
N VAL A 471 -3.20 -15.69 -8.35
CA VAL A 471 -3.24 -17.02 -8.99
C VAL A 471 -4.26 -16.98 -10.10
N GLY A 472 -3.96 -17.66 -11.21
CA GLY A 472 -4.94 -17.75 -12.28
C GLY A 472 -4.56 -18.74 -13.36
N LYS A 473 -5.56 -19.16 -14.11
CA LYS A 473 -5.37 -19.98 -15.31
C LYS A 473 -5.31 -19.07 -16.53
N ILE A 474 -4.23 -19.17 -17.29
CA ILE A 474 -3.99 -18.35 -18.49
C ILE A 474 -5.06 -18.64 -19.53
N LYS A 475 -5.83 -17.61 -19.89
CA LYS A 475 -6.87 -17.68 -20.92
C LYS A 475 -6.35 -17.28 -22.29
N SER A 476 -5.44 -16.31 -22.34
CA SER A 476 -4.88 -15.80 -23.59
C SER A 476 -3.48 -15.25 -23.33
N ILE A 477 -2.60 -15.46 -24.28
CA ILE A 477 -1.25 -14.86 -24.35
C ILE A 477 -1.24 -13.99 -25.60
N VAL A 478 -0.74 -12.77 -25.47
CA VAL A 478 -0.59 -11.80 -26.54
C VAL A 478 0.88 -11.38 -26.58
N ASN A 479 1.50 -11.39 -27.76
CA ASN A 479 2.88 -10.92 -27.92
C ASN A 479 2.95 -9.39 -28.02
N SER A 480 4.14 -8.84 -28.10
CA SER A 480 4.38 -7.40 -28.24
C SER A 480 3.73 -6.75 -29.48
N ASP A 481 3.41 -7.54 -30.51
CA ASP A 481 2.74 -7.06 -31.74
C ASP A 481 1.20 -7.09 -31.62
N GLY A 482 0.65 -7.42 -30.45
CA GLY A 482 -0.79 -7.54 -30.24
C GLY A 482 -1.41 -8.83 -30.80
N LEU A 483 -0.59 -9.79 -31.27
CA LEU A 483 -1.05 -11.06 -31.84
C LEU A 483 -1.20 -12.12 -30.74
N LYS A 484 -2.30 -12.89 -30.79
CA LYS A 484 -2.53 -14.01 -29.89
C LYS A 484 -1.62 -15.19 -30.25
N VAL A 485 -0.84 -15.63 -29.28
CA VAL A 485 0.05 -16.80 -29.40
C VAL A 485 -0.40 -17.93 -28.47
N LYS A 486 -0.06 -19.18 -28.82
CA LYS A 486 -0.42 -20.35 -28.00
C LYS A 486 0.62 -20.65 -26.93
N SER A 487 1.87 -20.27 -27.17
CA SER A 487 2.99 -20.50 -26.25
C SER A 487 4.07 -19.44 -26.47
N ALA A 488 4.84 -19.17 -25.43
CA ALA A 488 5.99 -18.27 -25.46
C ALA A 488 7.15 -18.90 -24.66
N GLY A 489 8.38 -18.72 -25.17
CA GLY A 489 9.62 -19.26 -24.58
C GLY A 489 10.41 -18.22 -23.80
N PRO A 490 11.65 -18.57 -23.38
CA PRO A 490 12.54 -17.67 -22.66
C PRO A 490 12.81 -16.34 -23.41
N SER A 491 13.05 -15.30 -22.66
CA SER A 491 13.28 -13.92 -23.10
C SER A 491 12.08 -13.24 -23.78
N ALA A 492 10.94 -13.92 -23.93
CA ALA A 492 9.75 -13.32 -24.51
C ALA A 492 9.03 -12.41 -23.50
N ALA A 493 8.68 -11.20 -23.96
CA ALA A 493 7.78 -10.28 -23.25
C ALA A 493 6.35 -10.47 -23.78
N ILE A 494 5.42 -10.85 -22.91
CA ILE A 494 4.05 -11.22 -23.28
C ILE A 494 3.02 -10.63 -22.34
N GLU A 495 1.87 -10.22 -22.89
CA GLU A 495 0.68 -9.91 -22.10
C GLU A 495 -0.13 -11.17 -21.81
N VAL A 496 -0.49 -11.36 -20.56
CA VAL A 496 -1.21 -12.53 -20.07
C VAL A 496 -2.55 -12.13 -19.49
N LEU A 497 -3.61 -12.86 -19.87
CA LEU A 497 -4.97 -12.68 -19.39
C LEU A 497 -5.43 -13.92 -18.62
N GLY A 498 -6.11 -13.73 -17.51
CA GLY A 498 -6.74 -14.84 -16.77
C GLY A 498 -6.36 -14.95 -15.30
N LEU A 499 -5.56 -14.01 -14.79
CA LEU A 499 -5.26 -13.93 -13.36
C LEU A 499 -6.50 -13.47 -12.56
N ASN A 500 -6.64 -13.94 -11.33
CA ASN A 500 -7.76 -13.59 -10.45
C ASN A 500 -7.69 -12.17 -9.90
N SER A 501 -6.48 -11.67 -9.67
CA SER A 501 -6.19 -10.32 -9.21
C SER A 501 -5.00 -9.76 -9.98
N VAL A 502 -4.76 -8.45 -9.86
CA VAL A 502 -3.61 -7.79 -10.45
C VAL A 502 -2.38 -8.11 -9.59
N PRO A 503 -1.31 -8.77 -10.14
CA PRO A 503 -0.07 -8.98 -9.41
C PRO A 503 0.70 -7.65 -9.25
N ASN A 504 1.60 -7.58 -8.28
CA ASN A 504 2.48 -6.42 -8.21
C ASN A 504 3.55 -6.49 -9.30
N ALA A 505 3.94 -5.34 -9.83
CA ALA A 505 5.05 -5.26 -10.75
C ALA A 505 6.36 -5.63 -10.01
N GLY A 506 7.20 -6.49 -10.62
CA GLY A 506 8.40 -7.05 -10.01
C GLY A 506 8.19 -8.39 -9.29
N ASP A 507 6.94 -8.83 -9.09
CA ASP A 507 6.68 -10.13 -8.48
C ASP A 507 7.19 -11.27 -9.38
N PRO A 508 7.83 -12.32 -8.84
CA PRO A 508 8.14 -13.52 -9.60
C PRO A 508 6.87 -14.29 -9.92
N PHE A 509 6.78 -14.81 -11.12
CA PHE A 509 5.74 -15.75 -11.51
C PHE A 509 6.30 -17.15 -11.80
N GLN A 510 5.47 -18.15 -11.58
CA GLN A 510 5.81 -19.55 -11.79
C GLN A 510 4.59 -20.34 -12.24
N VAL A 511 4.78 -21.24 -13.21
CA VAL A 511 3.77 -22.23 -13.60
C VAL A 511 3.74 -23.35 -12.57
N VAL A 512 2.54 -23.71 -12.14
CA VAL A 512 2.31 -24.79 -11.15
C VAL A 512 1.37 -25.84 -11.74
N GLU A 513 1.56 -27.10 -11.37
CA GLU A 513 0.74 -28.19 -11.90
C GLU A 513 -0.67 -28.25 -11.29
N ASN A 514 -0.79 -27.87 -10.01
CA ASN A 514 -2.01 -28.05 -9.24
C ASN A 514 -2.54 -26.74 -8.68
N GLU A 515 -3.84 -26.49 -8.84
CA GLU A 515 -4.52 -25.30 -8.29
C GLU A 515 -4.39 -25.20 -6.76
N LYS A 516 -4.28 -26.33 -6.08
CA LYS A 516 -4.09 -26.37 -4.63
C LYS A 516 -2.73 -25.82 -4.21
N GLN A 517 -1.66 -26.21 -4.93
CA GLN A 517 -0.31 -25.69 -4.71
C GLN A 517 -0.26 -24.18 -5.00
N ALA A 518 -0.86 -23.74 -6.11
CA ALA A 518 -0.92 -22.34 -6.46
C ALA A 518 -1.58 -21.48 -5.36
N ARG A 519 -2.67 -21.97 -4.76
CA ARG A 519 -3.35 -21.28 -3.65
C ARG A 519 -2.52 -21.29 -2.37
N GLU A 520 -1.87 -22.41 -2.05
CA GLU A 520 -0.99 -22.52 -0.87
C GLU A 520 0.19 -21.53 -0.97
N ILE A 521 0.78 -21.34 -2.15
CA ILE A 521 1.82 -20.35 -2.42
C ILE A 521 1.28 -18.92 -2.22
N ALA A 522 0.13 -18.60 -2.79
CA ALA A 522 -0.47 -17.29 -2.66
C ALA A 522 -0.86 -16.98 -1.21
N ASP A 523 -1.47 -17.92 -0.50
CA ASP A 523 -1.87 -17.76 0.90
C ASP A 523 -0.64 -17.56 1.81
N TYR A 524 0.47 -18.25 1.56
CA TYR A 524 1.73 -18.06 2.26
C TYR A 524 2.29 -16.65 2.04
N ARG A 525 2.36 -16.19 0.78
CA ARG A 525 2.86 -14.85 0.43
C ARG A 525 1.98 -13.74 1.01
N ILE A 526 0.65 -13.91 0.97
CA ILE A 526 -0.31 -12.98 1.59
C ILE A 526 -0.09 -12.89 3.10
N SER A 527 0.15 -14.03 3.76
CA SER A 527 0.40 -14.08 5.21
C SER A 527 1.69 -13.35 5.57
N LYS A 528 2.77 -13.60 4.83
CA LYS A 528 4.08 -12.96 5.01
C LYS A 528 4.03 -11.45 4.75
N GLU A 529 3.29 -11.03 3.72
CA GLU A 529 3.10 -9.60 3.42
C GLU A 529 2.28 -8.89 4.52
N LYS A 530 1.23 -9.54 5.03
CA LYS A 530 0.45 -9.00 6.17
C LYS A 530 1.31 -8.85 7.43
N GLU A 531 2.12 -9.85 7.73
CA GLU A 531 3.05 -9.82 8.87
C GLU A 531 4.05 -8.66 8.73
N ARG A 532 4.68 -8.51 7.55
CA ARG A 532 5.58 -7.41 7.25
C ARG A 532 4.92 -6.02 7.38
N LYS A 533 3.66 -5.89 6.91
CA LYS A 533 2.90 -4.64 7.06
C LYS A 533 2.57 -4.34 8.53
N LEU A 534 2.23 -5.37 9.32
CA LEU A 534 1.95 -5.20 10.75
C LEU A 534 3.20 -4.80 11.54
N LEU A 535 4.37 -5.36 11.21
CA LEU A 535 5.65 -4.97 11.82
C LEU A 535 5.97 -3.50 11.52
N LYS A 536 5.87 -3.08 10.25
CA LYS A 536 6.07 -1.67 9.85
C LYS A 536 5.09 -0.71 10.55
N GLN A 537 3.81 -1.08 10.65
CA GLN A 537 2.82 -0.26 11.35
C GLN A 537 3.11 -0.09 12.84
N LYS A 538 3.72 -1.08 13.49
CA LYS A 538 4.14 -0.97 14.89
C LYS A 538 5.30 0.00 15.06
N ASP A 539 6.30 -0.08 14.18
CA ASP A 539 7.45 0.82 14.19
C ASP A 539 7.01 2.26 13.92
N ASP A 540 6.14 2.48 12.93
CA ASP A 540 5.57 3.79 12.60
C ASP A 540 4.71 4.33 13.76
N SER A 541 3.88 3.48 14.40
CA SER A 541 3.04 3.89 15.54
C SER A 541 3.84 4.24 16.78
N ALA A 542 4.97 3.55 17.03
CA ALA A 542 5.88 3.89 18.13
C ALA A 542 6.58 5.23 17.86
N GLY A 543 7.01 5.49 16.62
CA GLY A 543 7.58 6.78 16.17
C GLY A 543 6.58 7.92 16.31
N ASP A 544 5.36 7.77 15.79
CA ASP A 544 4.29 8.77 15.85
C ASP A 544 3.88 9.11 17.32
N LEU A 545 3.95 8.12 18.25
CA LEU A 545 3.65 8.34 19.66
C LEU A 545 4.75 9.19 20.34
N PHE A 546 6.02 8.99 20.01
CA PHE A 546 7.13 9.79 20.49
C PHE A 546 7.13 11.20 19.91
N GLU A 547 6.83 11.36 18.61
CA GLU A 547 6.69 12.68 17.96
C GLU A 547 5.50 13.48 18.54
N SER A 548 4.38 12.83 18.85
CA SER A 548 3.19 13.51 19.40
C SER A 548 3.37 14.06 20.83
N LEU A 549 4.39 13.60 21.55
CA LEU A 549 4.69 14.06 22.92
C LEU A 549 5.52 15.36 22.98
N GLY A 550 6.08 15.82 21.86
CA GLY A 550 7.05 16.93 21.87
C GLY A 550 6.83 18.06 20.85
N GLN A 551 5.92 17.95 19.89
CA GLN A 551 5.75 18.93 18.81
C GLN A 551 4.29 19.28 18.53
N GLU A 552 4.08 20.48 17.97
CA GLU A 552 2.79 20.91 17.40
C GLU A 552 2.33 19.86 16.36
N SER A 553 1.04 19.48 16.41
CA SER A 553 0.47 18.46 15.54
C SER A 553 0.68 18.83 14.06
N LYS A 554 1.50 18.06 13.34
CA LYS A 554 1.69 18.20 11.89
C LYS A 554 0.33 18.15 11.19
N LYS A 555 0.11 19.02 10.22
CA LYS A 555 -1.10 18.97 9.39
C LYS A 555 -1.01 17.77 8.44
N VAL A 556 -2.02 16.92 8.40
CA VAL A 556 -2.04 15.70 7.60
C VAL A 556 -3.00 15.85 6.42
N LEU A 557 -2.50 15.61 5.22
CA LEU A 557 -3.30 15.50 3.99
C LEU A 557 -3.56 14.03 3.68
N ASN A 558 -4.79 13.57 3.83
CA ASN A 558 -5.18 12.21 3.48
C ASN A 558 -5.44 12.10 1.97
N VAL A 559 -4.86 11.08 1.34
CA VAL A 559 -4.92 10.88 -0.12
C VAL A 559 -5.27 9.44 -0.46
N ILE A 560 -6.16 9.25 -1.44
CA ILE A 560 -6.42 7.97 -2.10
C ILE A 560 -5.91 8.05 -3.52
N ILE A 561 -5.09 7.07 -3.94
CA ILE A 561 -4.45 7.03 -5.24
C ILE A 561 -5.07 5.90 -6.08
N LYS A 562 -5.49 6.24 -7.32
CA LYS A 562 -5.94 5.26 -8.31
C LYS A 562 -5.21 5.50 -9.63
N THR A 563 -4.59 4.44 -10.16
CA THR A 563 -3.77 4.48 -11.37
C THR A 563 -4.20 3.42 -12.36
N ASP A 564 -3.77 3.58 -13.60
CA ASP A 564 -3.96 2.60 -14.67
C ASP A 564 -3.10 1.34 -14.45
N VAL A 565 -1.82 1.51 -14.09
CA VAL A 565 -0.86 0.40 -13.92
C VAL A 565 -0.21 0.39 -12.53
N GLY A 566 0.33 -0.78 -12.15
CA GLY A 566 0.93 -1.02 -10.83
C GLY A 566 2.18 -0.19 -10.58
N GLY A 567 3.03 -0.06 -11.58
CA GLY A 567 4.28 0.68 -11.46
C GLY A 567 4.09 2.18 -11.24
N THR A 568 3.13 2.82 -11.93
CA THR A 568 2.78 4.24 -11.70
C THR A 568 2.20 4.46 -10.31
N CYS A 569 1.44 3.50 -9.78
CA CYS A 569 0.91 3.55 -8.41
C CYS A 569 2.05 3.62 -7.38
N GLU A 570 3.05 2.76 -7.52
CA GLU A 570 4.22 2.70 -6.65
C GLU A 570 5.06 3.99 -6.75
N ALA A 571 5.30 4.48 -7.96
CA ALA A 571 6.06 5.70 -8.21
C ALA A 571 5.39 6.95 -7.61
N ILE A 572 4.07 7.10 -7.79
CA ILE A 572 3.31 8.21 -7.22
C ILE A 572 3.32 8.10 -5.69
N ALA A 573 3.11 6.91 -5.13
CA ALA A 573 3.11 6.70 -3.68
C ALA A 573 4.47 7.07 -3.06
N SER A 574 5.59 6.68 -3.67
CA SER A 574 6.93 7.06 -3.24
C SER A 574 7.13 8.56 -3.31
N SER A 575 6.83 9.18 -4.45
CA SER A 575 7.00 10.63 -4.65
C SER A 575 6.15 11.47 -3.69
N LEU A 576 4.93 11.02 -3.36
CA LEU A 576 4.07 11.71 -2.38
C LEU A 576 4.60 11.58 -0.95
N ASN A 577 5.21 10.45 -0.60
CA ASN A 577 5.88 10.32 0.70
C ASN A 577 7.09 11.24 0.81
N ASP A 578 7.86 11.40 -0.28
CA ASP A 578 9.03 12.29 -0.34
C ASP A 578 8.66 13.78 -0.25
N LEU A 579 7.41 14.15 -0.60
CA LEU A 579 6.89 15.51 -0.42
C LEU A 579 6.59 15.87 1.04
N SER A 580 6.48 14.89 1.92
CA SER A 580 6.20 15.12 3.34
C SER A 580 7.36 15.86 3.99
N ASN A 581 7.04 16.90 4.79
CA ASN A 581 8.00 17.74 5.50
C ASN A 581 7.60 17.88 6.99
N ASP A 582 8.36 18.66 7.76
CA ASP A 582 8.12 18.83 9.18
C ASP A 582 6.81 19.56 9.51
N LEU A 583 6.23 20.33 8.57
CA LEU A 583 5.03 21.12 8.75
C LEU A 583 3.76 20.40 8.28
N ALA A 584 3.86 19.63 7.19
CA ALA A 584 2.73 18.91 6.61
C ALA A 584 3.17 17.52 6.12
N LYS A 585 2.35 16.49 6.42
CA LYS A 585 2.57 15.10 6.03
C LYS A 585 1.46 14.64 5.08
N VAL A 586 1.84 13.99 3.98
CA VAL A 586 0.88 13.28 3.11
C VAL A 586 0.69 11.87 3.66
N LYS A 587 -0.55 11.50 3.93
CA LYS A 587 -0.91 10.14 4.34
C LYS A 587 -1.69 9.43 3.25
N ILE A 588 -1.08 8.42 2.66
CA ILE A 588 -1.75 7.57 1.67
C ILE A 588 -2.65 6.59 2.42
N VAL A 589 -3.96 6.79 2.30
CA VAL A 589 -4.98 5.97 2.96
C VAL A 589 -5.20 4.67 2.19
N SER A 590 -5.25 4.77 0.86
CA SER A 590 -5.40 3.63 -0.04
C SER A 590 -4.73 3.93 -1.37
N SER A 591 -4.12 2.92 -1.95
CA SER A 591 -3.55 2.96 -3.30
C SER A 591 -3.96 1.71 -4.05
N GLY A 592 -4.19 1.82 -5.36
CA GLY A 592 -4.57 0.67 -6.16
C GLY A 592 -4.71 0.96 -7.64
N VAL A 593 -4.73 -0.13 -8.42
CA VAL A 593 -4.83 -0.12 -9.87
C VAL A 593 -6.28 -0.23 -10.30
N GLY A 594 -6.64 0.47 -11.36
CA GLY A 594 -7.96 0.45 -11.99
C GLY A 594 -8.81 1.69 -11.72
N GLY A 595 -10.06 1.69 -12.23
CA GLY A 595 -10.98 2.81 -12.08
C GLY A 595 -11.38 3.10 -10.62
N ILE A 596 -11.81 4.32 -10.37
CA ILE A 596 -12.28 4.74 -9.04
C ILE A 596 -13.66 4.14 -8.81
N SER A 597 -13.77 3.28 -7.79
CA SER A 597 -15.00 2.55 -7.45
C SER A 597 -15.83 3.27 -6.38
N GLU A 598 -17.06 2.81 -6.19
CA GLU A 598 -17.95 3.27 -5.12
C GLU A 598 -17.33 3.09 -3.73
N SER A 599 -16.60 1.99 -3.51
CA SER A 599 -15.91 1.73 -2.25
C SER A 599 -14.81 2.76 -1.95
N ASP A 600 -14.11 3.24 -2.99
CA ASP A 600 -13.08 4.27 -2.84
C ASP A 600 -13.71 5.62 -2.50
N ALA A 601 -14.85 5.97 -3.11
CA ALA A 601 -15.59 7.19 -2.78
C ALA A 601 -16.10 7.18 -1.33
N ASN A 602 -16.67 6.05 -0.88
CA ASN A 602 -17.10 5.89 0.52
C ASN A 602 -15.93 5.95 1.52
N LEU A 603 -14.78 5.39 1.16
CA LEU A 603 -13.58 5.48 1.98
C LEU A 603 -13.07 6.94 2.05
N ALA A 604 -13.10 7.66 0.92
CA ALA A 604 -12.71 9.07 0.86
C ALA A 604 -13.57 9.93 1.80
N LEU A 605 -14.89 9.70 1.79
CA LEU A 605 -15.82 10.38 2.68
C LEU A 605 -15.55 10.06 4.15
N ALA A 606 -15.27 8.78 4.48
CA ALA A 606 -15.07 8.36 5.86
C ALA A 606 -13.80 8.92 6.52
N VAL A 607 -12.78 9.22 5.72
CA VAL A 607 -11.46 9.65 6.21
C VAL A 607 -11.15 11.11 5.83
N ASP A 608 -12.08 11.81 5.19
CA ASP A 608 -11.89 13.16 4.64
C ASP A 608 -10.62 13.23 3.79
N SER A 609 -10.59 12.46 2.71
CA SER A 609 -9.43 12.33 1.84
C SER A 609 -9.71 12.80 0.42
N ILE A 610 -8.64 13.20 -0.26
CA ILE A 610 -8.66 13.60 -1.67
C ILE A 610 -8.46 12.34 -2.52
N ILE A 611 -9.22 12.22 -3.61
CA ILE A 611 -9.03 11.16 -4.59
C ILE A 611 -8.19 11.69 -5.76
N LEU A 612 -7.05 11.05 -6.00
CA LEU A 612 -6.18 11.32 -7.15
C LEU A 612 -6.32 10.17 -8.17
N GLY A 613 -6.83 10.48 -9.34
CA GLY A 613 -6.93 9.55 -10.47
C GLY A 613 -5.84 9.83 -11.50
N PHE A 614 -4.95 8.86 -11.74
CA PHE A 614 -3.91 8.95 -12.76
C PHE A 614 -4.25 8.06 -13.93
N ASN A 615 -4.50 8.65 -15.11
CA ASN A 615 -4.99 7.99 -16.33
C ASN A 615 -6.27 7.16 -16.17
N VAL A 616 -6.97 7.27 -15.04
CA VAL A 616 -8.20 6.53 -14.75
C VAL A 616 -9.37 7.47 -14.51
N ARG A 617 -10.59 6.94 -14.63
CA ARG A 617 -11.82 7.69 -14.40
C ARG A 617 -12.69 7.00 -13.36
N ALA A 618 -13.55 7.77 -12.69
CA ALA A 618 -14.53 7.24 -11.77
C ALA A 618 -15.67 6.51 -12.51
N ASP A 619 -16.14 5.41 -11.92
CA ASP A 619 -17.34 4.71 -12.36
C ASP A 619 -18.58 5.58 -12.12
N ASN A 620 -19.66 5.31 -12.84
CA ASN A 620 -20.88 6.11 -12.75
C ASN A 620 -21.50 6.14 -11.35
N SER A 621 -21.37 5.08 -10.55
CA SER A 621 -21.80 5.02 -9.15
C SER A 621 -20.92 5.88 -8.25
N ALA A 622 -19.60 5.75 -8.39
CA ALA A 622 -18.63 6.56 -7.65
C ALA A 622 -18.79 8.05 -7.96
N LYS A 623 -18.99 8.40 -9.23
CA LYS A 623 -19.15 9.79 -9.66
C LYS A 623 -20.35 10.47 -8.99
N LYS A 624 -21.47 9.78 -8.84
CA LYS A 624 -22.65 10.32 -8.13
C LYS A 624 -22.35 10.62 -6.68
N ILE A 625 -21.71 9.69 -5.97
CA ILE A 625 -21.35 9.88 -4.56
C ILE A 625 -20.37 11.05 -4.40
N ILE A 626 -19.37 11.15 -5.29
CA ILE A 626 -18.37 12.22 -5.28
C ILE A 626 -19.02 13.58 -5.51
N GLU A 627 -20.00 13.67 -6.44
CA GLU A 627 -20.75 14.89 -6.72
C GLU A 627 -21.72 15.23 -5.58
N ASP A 628 -22.48 14.26 -5.05
CA ASP A 628 -23.46 14.43 -3.97
C ASP A 628 -22.80 14.87 -2.66
N GLU A 629 -21.66 14.30 -2.32
CA GLU A 629 -20.92 14.56 -1.07
C GLU A 629 -19.79 15.59 -1.25
N SER A 630 -19.61 16.15 -2.46
CA SER A 630 -18.57 17.15 -2.79
C SER A 630 -17.14 16.70 -2.43
N ILE A 631 -16.81 15.43 -2.66
CA ILE A 631 -15.49 14.88 -2.37
C ILE A 631 -14.46 15.47 -3.36
N PRO A 632 -13.29 15.97 -2.90
CA PRO A 632 -12.27 16.48 -3.79
C PRO A 632 -11.71 15.37 -4.69
N LEU A 633 -11.88 15.50 -5.99
CA LEU A 633 -11.39 14.57 -7.00
C LEU A 633 -10.55 15.32 -8.04
N SER A 634 -9.33 14.84 -8.30
CA SER A 634 -8.45 15.35 -9.36
C SER A 634 -8.07 14.24 -10.33
N TYR A 635 -8.07 14.57 -11.64
CA TYR A 635 -7.60 13.67 -12.68
C TYR A 635 -6.35 14.24 -13.32
N HIS A 636 -5.31 13.42 -13.43
CA HIS A 636 -4.05 13.79 -14.04
C HIS A 636 -3.59 12.70 -15.01
N SER A 637 -2.92 13.11 -16.08
CA SER A 637 -2.28 12.22 -17.04
C SER A 637 -0.75 12.38 -17.05
N ILE A 638 -0.25 13.40 -16.34
CA ILE A 638 1.18 13.67 -16.22
C ILE A 638 1.51 13.73 -14.72
N ILE A 639 2.55 13.00 -14.31
CA ILE A 639 2.93 12.88 -12.88
C ILE A 639 3.32 14.22 -12.25
N TYR A 640 3.96 15.12 -13.03
CA TYR A 640 4.34 16.45 -12.53
C TYR A 640 3.12 17.29 -12.12
N GLU A 641 2.07 17.30 -12.94
CA GLU A 641 0.83 18.03 -12.64
C GLU A 641 0.16 17.50 -11.36
N LEU A 642 0.21 16.17 -11.17
CA LEU A 642 -0.32 15.55 -9.96
C LEU A 642 0.48 15.98 -8.72
N LEU A 643 1.80 15.93 -8.79
CA LEU A 643 2.67 16.34 -7.67
C LEU A 643 2.52 17.83 -7.34
N ASP A 644 2.37 18.68 -8.35
CA ASP A 644 2.19 20.12 -8.17
C ASP A 644 0.80 20.46 -7.58
N ASP A 645 -0.27 19.73 -7.97
CA ASP A 645 -1.59 19.87 -7.34
C ASP A 645 -1.53 19.49 -5.85
N VAL A 646 -0.85 18.40 -5.51
CA VAL A 646 -0.69 17.99 -4.10
C VAL A 646 0.15 19.00 -3.33
N LYS A 647 1.25 19.53 -3.88
CA LYS A 647 2.05 20.59 -3.27
C LYS A 647 1.24 21.86 -3.01
N ALA A 648 0.42 22.29 -3.97
CA ALA A 648 -0.45 23.45 -3.84
C ALA A 648 -1.47 23.25 -2.70
N ARG A 649 -2.07 22.05 -2.60
CA ARG A 649 -3.00 21.71 -1.52
C ARG A 649 -2.32 21.64 -0.15
N MET A 650 -1.12 21.05 -0.06
CA MET A 650 -0.32 21.04 1.16
C MET A 650 0.00 22.46 1.63
N SER A 651 0.39 23.35 0.70
CA SER A 651 0.65 24.75 1.00
C SER A 651 -0.60 25.48 1.49
N GLY A 652 -1.78 25.14 0.95
CA GLY A 652 -3.07 25.68 1.39
C GLY A 652 -3.51 25.24 2.78
N LEU A 653 -2.96 24.13 3.30
CA LEU A 653 -3.21 23.65 4.66
C LEU A 653 -2.37 24.40 5.70
N LEU A 654 -1.28 25.04 5.30
CA LEU A 654 -0.41 25.77 6.21
C LEU A 654 -1.03 27.13 6.56
N ASP A 655 -0.84 27.56 7.81
CA ASP A 655 -1.27 28.88 8.22
C ASP A 655 -0.41 29.94 7.53
N PRO A 656 -1.00 31.07 7.11
CA PRO A 656 -0.24 32.10 6.42
C PRO A 656 0.81 32.69 7.37
N ILE A 657 2.05 32.69 6.94
CA ILE A 657 3.13 33.39 7.67
C ILE A 657 2.95 34.89 7.44
N ILE A 658 2.62 35.58 8.49
CA ILE A 658 2.54 37.05 8.46
C ILE A 658 3.97 37.57 8.46
N LYS A 659 4.41 38.13 7.33
CA LYS A 659 5.70 38.82 7.23
C LYS A 659 5.47 40.28 7.57
N GLU A 660 6.06 40.72 8.68
CA GLU A 660 6.06 42.12 9.04
C GLU A 660 7.17 42.83 8.26
N GLU A 661 6.81 43.92 7.60
CA GLU A 661 7.75 44.80 6.90
C GLU A 661 7.70 46.18 7.51
N ILE A 662 8.84 46.69 7.92
CA ILE A 662 8.95 48.03 8.49
C ILE A 662 8.78 49.04 7.36
N VAL A 663 7.64 49.74 7.36
CA VAL A 663 7.28 50.73 6.30
C VAL A 663 7.75 52.11 6.66
N GLY A 664 8.01 52.37 7.96
CA GLY A 664 8.49 53.66 8.44
C GLY A 664 8.69 53.72 9.96
N THR A 665 9.43 54.69 10.39
CA THR A 665 9.72 54.96 11.80
C THR A 665 9.19 56.31 12.17
N ALA A 666 8.47 56.40 13.31
CA ALA A 666 7.94 57.66 13.82
C ALA A 666 8.30 57.84 15.29
N GLU A 667 8.73 59.06 15.67
CA GLU A 667 9.04 59.46 17.04
C GLU A 667 7.81 60.11 17.68
N VAL A 668 7.46 59.69 18.90
CA VAL A 668 6.37 60.23 19.66
C VAL A 668 6.90 61.56 20.34
N LEU A 669 6.38 62.70 19.90
CA LEU A 669 6.76 64.02 20.45
C LEU A 669 5.96 64.37 21.70
N GLU A 670 4.66 64.12 21.71
CA GLU A 670 3.77 64.46 22.81
C GLU A 670 2.56 63.54 22.89
N VAL A 671 2.09 63.28 24.12
CA VAL A 671 0.91 62.45 24.37
C VAL A 671 -0.22 63.27 24.95
N PHE A 672 -1.33 63.31 24.24
CA PHE A 672 -2.53 64.06 24.65
C PHE A 672 -3.60 63.12 25.21
N ASN A 673 -4.21 63.50 26.33
CA ASN A 673 -5.35 62.77 26.89
C ASN A 673 -6.66 63.37 26.37
N SER A 674 -7.41 62.61 25.58
CA SER A 674 -8.72 63.01 25.10
C SER A 674 -9.82 62.29 25.86
N PRO A 675 -10.87 63.00 26.35
CA PRO A 675 -11.99 62.36 27.07
C PRO A 675 -12.80 61.30 26.19
N LYS A 676 -12.73 61.44 24.87
CA LYS A 676 -13.46 60.58 23.94
C LYS A 676 -12.65 59.44 23.35
N PHE A 677 -11.35 59.59 23.21
CA PHE A 677 -10.48 58.68 22.45
C PHE A 677 -9.32 58.12 23.29
N GLY A 678 -9.24 58.43 24.58
CA GLY A 678 -8.13 58.03 25.44
C GLY A 678 -6.84 58.80 25.15
N GLN A 679 -5.70 58.14 25.23
CA GLN A 679 -4.39 58.72 24.94
C GLN A 679 -4.15 58.81 23.44
N ILE A 680 -3.76 59.96 22.93
CA ILE A 680 -3.43 60.24 21.53
C ILE A 680 -1.98 60.64 21.46
N ALA A 681 -1.16 59.97 20.69
CA ALA A 681 0.24 60.29 20.48
C ALA A 681 0.39 61.25 19.28
N GLY A 682 1.01 62.42 19.50
CA GLY A 682 1.51 63.28 18.43
C GLY A 682 2.85 62.74 17.95
N CYS A 683 2.94 62.25 16.73
CA CYS A 683 4.14 61.60 16.19
C CYS A 683 4.74 62.41 15.04
N ASN A 684 6.07 62.47 14.96
CA ASN A 684 6.81 62.94 13.80
C ASN A 684 7.40 61.70 13.05
N VAL A 685 7.16 61.63 11.76
CA VAL A 685 7.70 60.55 10.94
C VAL A 685 9.15 60.86 10.58
N ILE A 686 10.09 60.06 11.06
CA ILE A 686 11.52 60.25 10.83
C ILE A 686 11.90 59.63 9.46
N GLU A 687 11.41 58.44 9.15
CA GLU A 687 11.75 57.70 7.95
C GLU A 687 10.54 56.89 7.43
N GLY A 688 10.38 56.85 6.10
CA GLY A 688 9.31 56.09 5.47
C GLY A 688 7.94 56.74 5.55
N THR A 689 6.87 55.91 5.59
CA THR A 689 5.48 56.34 5.63
C THR A 689 4.69 55.61 6.71
N VAL A 690 3.78 56.28 7.40
CA VAL A 690 2.83 55.64 8.33
C VAL A 690 1.49 55.53 7.65
N LEU A 691 1.02 54.27 7.46
CA LEU A 691 -0.25 53.99 6.84
C LEU A 691 -1.34 53.88 7.89
N ARG A 692 -2.58 54.27 7.52
CA ARG A 692 -3.75 54.08 8.38
C ARG A 692 -4.02 52.59 8.55
N LEU A 693 -4.14 52.10 9.78
CA LEU A 693 -4.31 50.70 10.15
C LEU A 693 -3.05 49.82 10.02
N SER A 694 -1.86 50.38 9.92
CA SER A 694 -0.62 49.59 10.09
C SER A 694 -0.42 49.20 11.55
N LEU A 695 0.27 48.04 11.77
CA LEU A 695 0.76 47.65 13.10
C LEU A 695 1.83 48.62 13.57
N ILE A 696 1.78 49.02 14.83
CA ILE A 696 2.77 49.89 15.46
C ILE A 696 3.44 49.11 16.58
N HIS A 697 4.75 48.94 16.45
CA HIS A 697 5.59 48.39 17.51
C HIS A 697 6.21 49.55 18.30
N ILE A 698 6.04 49.56 19.61
CA ILE A 698 6.58 50.57 20.53
C ILE A 698 7.77 49.97 21.27
#